data_87e0b0a7be793e3041ff97f617f521a3
#
_entry.id   87e0b0a7be793e3041ff97f617f521a3
#
_cell.length_a   1.000
_cell.length_b   1.000
_cell.length_c   1.000
_cell.angle_alpha   90.00
_cell.angle_beta   90.00
_cell.angle_gamma   90.00
#
_symmetry.space_group_name_H-M   'P 1'
#
loop_
_entity.id
_entity.type
_entity.pdbx_description
1 polymer ?
#
loop_
_entity_poly.entity_id
_entity_poly.type
_entity_poly.pdbx_seq_one_letter_code
_entity_poly.pdbx_strand_id
1 'polypeptide(L)'
;MSDNVKINVNGVQIESEPNKLLIEACEDSGIHIPRFCWHKRLDPVGMCRMCLVEIETPRGKMLVPSCTTEVSDEMIVDTESDIVQKAQEGVLEFLLINHPLDCPICDKAGECPLQDQTMAYGPGESRFIEEKRHFEKPIPISEIILLDRERCILCARCTRFSDEISGDPLIEFIQRGNKTEVNTFPNEPFKSYFSGNTVQICPVGALTSTSYRFKARPWDLKSTRSTCNGCSMGCSIELNSSQNKMLRILGVDNDHTNQGWLCDRGRYNFEYLNSEQRIKSPIKKTESDYEDISLQDVYSDLNKIIEDKSSKVTFLLGSNLTNEDFSSFNEFSNKLGNHEHSIYLNEDIFYKGFFDEETDNAKIDDLNDSDTIVIWAEDLKETLPVLYLRVRQAVKNGVKLVVFGHANSTLTDIADVYYSEDIVSNNFEILKDISDLKEINEHVKGKNITAILGKSSPNQSDQSLEKLYMYLKENTKMKLFNAFNGGNSFGAFQMLDNVKGNKEFAAEISKETTDLLFVVGADPIGKSIFSSKIKNIIEEIPTVVSLDLFLHETSELADYIVPTSSTLGEKEGTFTNIEFRTSRIDKLVPSPGQTLSDWEFILGLSNFCKFEEMFESLTDLNNKSFKDFEIDTAPTFDNLDKPRNLDGIINLSLPNILTSEENIKFSNSLFVSKKLYGDKVTERHSKSISLLGSSQFIEGNESTFEKYKLNSGKCILVQENIEITVNYKINPSFPDGLIFIPKNRRNMNKLDFSKEIEIMPSLFKEALNVK
;
A
#
# COMPACT_ATOMS: atom_id res chain seq x y z
N MET A 1 26.69 11.93 24.48
CA MET A 1 26.94 12.48 23.13
C MET A 1 28.29 11.96 22.75
N SER A 2 28.39 11.08 21.75
CA SER A 2 29.70 10.67 21.22
C SER A 2 30.27 11.88 20.47
N ASP A 3 31.50 12.27 20.79
CA ASP A 3 32.16 13.35 20.05
C ASP A 3 32.32 12.98 18.59
N ASN A 4 31.87 13.83 17.67
CA ASN A 4 32.04 13.61 16.24
C ASN A 4 33.51 13.42 15.88
N VAL A 5 33.79 12.52 14.95
CA VAL A 5 35.15 12.31 14.40
C VAL A 5 35.39 13.28 13.25
N LYS A 6 36.66 13.71 13.11
CA LYS A 6 37.12 14.60 12.03
C LYS A 6 37.98 13.82 11.06
N ILE A 7 37.56 13.79 9.79
CA ILE A 7 38.33 13.14 8.73
C ILE A 7 38.68 14.15 7.64
N ASN A 8 39.76 13.91 6.94
CA ASN A 8 40.20 14.73 5.82
C ASN A 8 39.93 13.98 4.50
N VAL A 9 39.06 14.53 3.66
CA VAL A 9 38.75 13.93 2.35
C VAL A 9 39.15 14.89 1.25
N ASN A 10 40.08 14.52 0.40
CA ASN A 10 40.63 15.33 -0.70
C ASN A 10 41.18 16.68 -0.22
N GLY A 11 41.74 16.75 1.01
CA GLY A 11 42.26 17.98 1.62
C GLY A 11 41.18 18.83 2.33
N VAL A 12 39.91 18.41 2.31
CA VAL A 12 38.82 19.10 3.02
C VAL A 12 38.49 18.34 4.31
N GLN A 13 38.45 19.06 5.42
CA GLN A 13 38.05 18.49 6.72
C GLN A 13 36.53 18.41 6.80
N ILE A 14 35.99 17.22 7.09
CA ILE A 14 34.56 16.96 7.32
C ILE A 14 34.36 16.34 8.69
N GLU A 15 33.18 16.54 9.28
CA GLU A 15 32.78 15.93 10.55
C GLU A 15 31.75 14.85 10.31
N SER A 16 31.87 13.73 11.01
CA SER A 16 30.95 12.61 10.93
C SER A 16 30.71 11.98 12.29
N GLU A 17 29.61 11.28 12.43
CA GLU A 17 29.37 10.40 13.56
C GLU A 17 30.40 9.25 13.57
N PRO A 18 30.86 8.81 14.75
CA PRO A 18 31.78 7.68 14.84
C PRO A 18 31.10 6.38 14.32
N ASN A 19 31.89 5.50 13.73
CA ASN A 19 31.47 4.22 13.15
C ASN A 19 30.52 4.31 11.93
N LYS A 20 30.24 5.51 11.42
CA LYS A 20 29.53 5.67 10.16
C LYS A 20 30.38 5.15 8.99
N LEU A 21 29.75 4.64 7.94
CA LEU A 21 30.48 4.19 6.76
C LEU A 21 31.10 5.39 6.02
N LEU A 22 32.32 5.23 5.57
CA LEU A 22 33.04 6.31 4.86
C LEU A 22 32.29 6.84 3.64
N ILE A 23 31.61 5.95 2.90
CA ILE A 23 30.80 6.36 1.75
C ILE A 23 29.63 7.25 2.15
N GLU A 24 29.03 7.03 3.32
CA GLU A 24 27.91 7.83 3.83
C GLU A 24 28.40 9.19 4.36
N ALA A 25 29.51 9.18 5.09
CA ALA A 25 30.13 10.42 5.58
C ALA A 25 30.54 11.36 4.43
N CYS A 26 31.05 10.78 3.33
CA CYS A 26 31.38 11.53 2.12
C CYS A 26 30.12 12.07 1.43
N GLU A 27 29.07 11.25 1.30
CA GLU A 27 27.81 11.65 0.65
C GLU A 27 27.09 12.77 1.40
N ASP A 28 27.03 12.71 2.73
CA ASP A 28 26.46 13.76 3.59
C ASP A 28 27.20 15.10 3.45
N SER A 29 28.50 15.03 3.11
CA SER A 29 29.35 16.20 2.86
C SER A 29 29.37 16.62 1.38
N GLY A 30 28.53 16.03 0.53
CA GLY A 30 28.45 16.35 -0.90
C GLY A 30 29.57 15.76 -1.76
N ILE A 31 30.40 14.84 -1.22
CA ILE A 31 31.48 14.18 -1.95
C ILE A 31 30.95 12.88 -2.52
N HIS A 32 30.80 12.83 -3.84
CA HIS A 32 30.30 11.64 -4.52
C HIS A 32 31.38 10.56 -4.72
N ILE A 33 31.08 9.33 -4.26
CA ILE A 33 31.89 8.14 -4.54
C ILE A 33 31.10 7.19 -5.46
N PRO A 34 31.67 6.75 -6.62
CA PRO A 34 30.95 5.88 -7.55
C PRO A 34 30.70 4.51 -6.94
N ARG A 35 29.54 3.91 -7.22
CA ARG A 35 29.09 2.66 -6.60
C ARG A 35 28.01 1.92 -7.40
N PHE A 36 27.94 0.60 -7.25
CA PHE A 36 26.84 -0.23 -7.79
C PHE A 36 26.17 -1.09 -6.74
N CYS A 37 26.92 -1.84 -5.92
CA CYS A 37 26.32 -2.78 -4.96
C CYS A 37 25.79 -2.11 -3.69
N TRP A 38 26.38 -0.99 -3.27
CA TRP A 38 25.92 -0.25 -2.10
C TRP A 38 24.57 0.44 -2.34
N HIS A 39 23.70 0.40 -1.36
CA HIS A 39 22.42 1.12 -1.30
C HIS A 39 22.15 1.53 0.14
N LYS A 40 21.68 2.75 0.37
CA LYS A 40 21.43 3.35 1.69
C LYS A 40 20.64 2.45 2.66
N ARG A 41 19.77 1.58 2.12
CA ARG A 41 18.85 0.75 2.90
C ARG A 41 19.20 -0.74 2.90
N LEU A 42 20.36 -1.14 2.38
CA LEU A 42 20.81 -2.52 2.35
C LEU A 42 22.15 -2.65 3.05
N ASP A 43 22.39 -3.77 3.72
CA ASP A 43 23.66 -4.02 4.39
C ASP A 43 24.83 -3.97 3.38
N PRO A 44 25.96 -3.38 3.73
CA PRO A 44 27.10 -3.24 2.84
C PRO A 44 27.80 -4.59 2.59
N VAL A 45 28.14 -4.88 1.34
CA VAL A 45 28.81 -6.17 0.97
C VAL A 45 30.14 -6.00 0.27
N GLY A 46 30.53 -4.78 -0.14
CA GLY A 46 31.82 -4.50 -0.78
C GLY A 46 32.10 -5.31 -2.07
N MET A 47 31.06 -5.80 -2.77
CA MET A 47 31.17 -6.79 -3.85
C MET A 47 31.64 -6.17 -5.17
N CYS A 48 31.12 -5.01 -5.59
CA CYS A 48 31.40 -4.44 -6.90
C CYS A 48 32.77 -3.76 -6.98
N ARG A 49 33.36 -3.35 -5.89
CA ARG A 49 34.65 -2.66 -5.79
C ARG A 49 34.71 -1.29 -6.50
N MET A 50 33.57 -0.75 -6.95
CA MET A 50 33.56 0.55 -7.62
C MET A 50 33.85 1.71 -6.64
N CYS A 51 33.52 1.54 -5.36
CA CYS A 51 33.72 2.55 -4.31
C CYS A 51 35.10 2.54 -3.66
N LEU A 52 36.13 2.05 -4.36
CA LEU A 52 37.51 2.08 -3.85
C LEU A 52 37.99 3.53 -3.71
N VAL A 53 38.60 3.82 -2.56
CA VAL A 53 39.27 5.07 -2.23
C VAL A 53 40.64 4.76 -1.61
N GLU A 54 41.57 5.70 -1.63
CA GLU A 54 42.87 5.57 -0.99
C GLU A 54 42.81 6.15 0.41
N ILE A 55 43.28 5.42 1.41
CA ILE A 55 43.45 5.89 2.77
C ILE A 55 44.91 5.87 3.19
N GLU A 56 45.30 6.83 4.02
CA GLU A 56 46.63 6.82 4.66
C GLU A 56 46.59 5.99 5.94
N THR A 57 47.56 5.08 6.06
CA THR A 57 47.73 4.27 7.26
C THR A 57 49.18 4.35 7.75
N PRO A 58 49.48 3.98 9.00
CA PRO A 58 50.88 3.93 9.47
C PRO A 58 51.81 3.05 8.64
N ARG A 59 51.25 2.17 7.83
CA ARG A 59 52.03 1.26 6.90
C ARG A 59 52.11 1.80 5.48
N GLY A 60 51.57 2.99 5.23
CA GLY A 60 51.50 3.59 3.90
C GLY A 60 50.06 3.67 3.36
N LYS A 61 49.94 4.13 2.13
CA LYS A 61 48.65 4.30 1.45
C LYS A 61 48.10 2.95 0.96
N MET A 62 46.80 2.77 1.08
CA MET A 62 46.11 1.56 0.62
C MET A 62 44.72 1.82 0.07
N LEU A 63 44.28 1.01 -0.90
CA LEU A 63 42.92 1.05 -1.42
C LEU A 63 41.98 0.26 -0.53
N VAL A 64 40.86 0.90 -0.15
CA VAL A 64 39.76 0.29 0.63
C VAL A 64 38.40 0.54 -0.02
N PRO A 65 37.42 -0.36 0.11
CA PRO A 65 36.05 -0.10 -0.32
C PRO A 65 35.34 0.80 0.72
N SER A 66 35.06 2.04 0.37
CA SER A 66 34.43 3.01 1.27
C SER A 66 33.08 2.58 1.83
N CYS A 67 32.35 1.71 1.11
CA CYS A 67 31.05 1.20 1.56
C CYS A 67 31.11 0.13 2.67
N THR A 68 32.32 -0.33 3.06
CA THR A 68 32.54 -1.30 4.17
C THR A 68 33.63 -0.82 5.13
N THR A 69 34.08 0.42 4.99
CA THR A 69 35.10 1.02 5.84
C THR A 69 34.41 2.06 6.74
N GLU A 70 34.52 1.89 8.05
CA GLU A 70 34.03 2.84 9.03
C GLU A 70 35.01 4.03 9.17
N VAL A 71 34.46 5.21 9.46
CA VAL A 71 35.25 6.40 9.72
C VAL A 71 35.96 6.32 11.07
N SER A 72 37.19 6.82 11.12
CA SER A 72 37.94 6.99 12.37
C SER A 72 38.56 8.38 12.43
N ASP A 73 38.76 8.86 13.64
CA ASP A 73 39.32 10.23 13.85
C ASP A 73 40.69 10.40 13.15
N GLU A 74 40.91 11.56 12.58
CA GLU A 74 42.10 11.95 11.82
C GLU A 74 42.34 11.08 10.53
N MET A 75 41.33 10.32 10.05
CA MET A 75 41.47 9.55 8.81
C MET A 75 41.73 10.51 7.63
N ILE A 76 42.74 10.17 6.81
CA ILE A 76 43.04 10.88 5.56
C ILE A 76 42.62 10.02 4.39
N VAL A 77 41.77 10.56 3.53
CA VAL A 77 41.13 9.86 2.40
C VAL A 77 41.34 10.67 1.12
N ASP A 78 41.71 9.96 0.05
CA ASP A 78 41.79 10.51 -1.30
C ASP A 78 40.86 9.69 -2.22
N THR A 79 39.86 10.35 -2.79
CA THR A 79 38.88 9.74 -3.69
C THR A 79 39.22 9.92 -5.16
N GLU A 80 40.28 10.69 -5.47
CA GLU A 80 40.64 11.12 -6.82
C GLU A 80 42.11 10.84 -7.20
N SER A 81 42.88 10.14 -6.34
CA SER A 81 44.29 9.81 -6.65
C SER A 81 44.40 8.96 -7.92
N ASP A 82 45.57 9.01 -8.59
CA ASP A 82 45.81 8.24 -9.81
C ASP A 82 45.56 6.73 -9.62
N ILE A 83 45.82 6.20 -8.41
CA ILE A 83 45.59 4.79 -8.08
C ILE A 83 44.11 4.51 -7.98
N VAL A 84 43.32 5.40 -7.37
CA VAL A 84 41.86 5.29 -7.27
C VAL A 84 41.23 5.35 -8.67
N GLN A 85 41.58 6.35 -9.48
CA GLN A 85 41.08 6.47 -10.85
C GLN A 85 41.36 5.19 -11.68
N LYS A 86 42.59 4.73 -11.64
CA LYS A 86 42.97 3.50 -12.36
C LYS A 86 42.25 2.24 -11.85
N ALA A 87 41.95 2.17 -10.54
CA ALA A 87 41.22 1.06 -9.95
C ALA A 87 39.73 1.10 -10.40
N GLN A 88 39.08 2.27 -10.37
CA GLN A 88 37.69 2.46 -10.80
C GLN A 88 37.55 2.19 -12.31
N GLU A 89 38.48 2.68 -13.15
CA GLU A 89 38.54 2.39 -14.59
C GLU A 89 38.59 0.89 -14.84
N GLY A 90 39.50 0.17 -14.13
CA GLY A 90 39.63 -1.28 -14.26
C GLY A 90 38.38 -2.04 -13.83
N VAL A 91 37.68 -1.60 -12.77
CA VAL A 91 36.41 -2.20 -12.35
C VAL A 91 35.35 -2.03 -13.43
N LEU A 92 35.22 -0.85 -14.01
CA LEU A 92 34.26 -0.58 -15.10
C LEU A 92 34.60 -1.43 -16.33
N GLU A 93 35.90 -1.58 -16.68
CA GLU A 93 36.30 -2.46 -17.77
C GLU A 93 35.84 -3.90 -17.53
N PHE A 94 36.01 -4.46 -16.31
CA PHE A 94 35.53 -5.79 -15.97
C PHE A 94 34.01 -5.92 -16.06
N LEU A 95 33.23 -4.90 -15.62
CA LEU A 95 31.78 -4.92 -15.72
C LEU A 95 31.31 -4.87 -17.17
N LEU A 96 32.03 -4.16 -18.05
CA LEU A 96 31.68 -3.97 -19.45
C LEU A 96 32.05 -5.11 -20.36
N ILE A 97 33.03 -5.98 -19.99
CA ILE A 97 33.50 -7.06 -20.82
C ILE A 97 32.37 -7.91 -21.42
N ASN A 98 31.42 -8.35 -20.58
CA ASN A 98 30.27 -9.15 -21.03
C ASN A 98 28.96 -8.36 -21.10
N HIS A 99 28.95 -7.08 -20.71
CA HIS A 99 27.74 -6.27 -20.80
C HIS A 99 27.36 -6.04 -22.27
N PRO A 100 26.10 -6.33 -22.68
CA PRO A 100 25.72 -6.24 -24.09
C PRO A 100 25.62 -4.78 -24.56
N LEU A 101 25.78 -4.57 -25.86
CA LEU A 101 25.62 -3.23 -26.49
C LEU A 101 24.14 -2.89 -26.72
N ASP A 102 23.32 -3.08 -25.69
CA ASP A 102 21.85 -3.02 -25.74
C ASP A 102 21.29 -1.63 -25.39
N CYS A 103 22.10 -0.61 -25.13
CA CYS A 103 21.59 0.69 -24.67
C CYS A 103 20.43 1.24 -25.53
N PRO A 104 20.43 1.14 -26.87
CA PRO A 104 19.32 1.60 -27.71
C PRO A 104 18.01 0.84 -27.45
N ILE A 105 18.07 -0.41 -27.02
CA ILE A 105 16.91 -1.29 -26.74
C ILE A 105 16.77 -1.64 -25.25
N CYS A 106 17.47 -0.95 -24.36
CA CYS A 106 17.44 -1.15 -22.92
C CYS A 106 16.54 -0.10 -22.26
N ASP A 107 15.55 -0.53 -21.47
CA ASP A 107 14.64 0.40 -20.78
C ASP A 107 15.33 1.29 -19.75
N LYS A 108 16.49 0.87 -19.22
CA LYS A 108 17.25 1.66 -18.25
C LYS A 108 18.10 2.76 -18.90
N ALA A 109 18.21 2.80 -20.22
CA ALA A 109 19.04 3.80 -20.90
C ALA A 109 18.54 5.23 -20.64
N GLY A 110 19.47 6.11 -20.24
CA GLY A 110 19.19 7.50 -19.84
C GLY A 110 18.96 7.68 -18.34
N GLU A 111 18.79 6.59 -17.56
CA GLU A 111 18.75 6.58 -16.09
C GLU A 111 19.61 5.42 -15.53
N CYS A 112 20.67 5.07 -16.23
CA CYS A 112 21.49 3.89 -15.94
C CYS A 112 22.79 4.28 -15.24
N PRO A 113 22.96 3.96 -13.94
CA PRO A 113 24.21 4.23 -13.23
C PRO A 113 25.45 3.65 -13.91
N LEU A 114 25.33 2.52 -14.65
CA LEU A 114 26.47 1.98 -15.40
C LEU A 114 26.87 2.90 -16.55
N GLN A 115 25.92 3.47 -17.30
CA GLN A 115 26.24 4.45 -18.34
C GLN A 115 26.90 5.69 -17.76
N ASP A 116 26.29 6.28 -16.73
CA ASP A 116 26.75 7.53 -16.12
C ASP A 116 28.18 7.38 -15.54
N GLN A 117 28.40 6.29 -14.79
CA GLN A 117 29.71 6.04 -14.19
C GLN A 117 30.75 5.63 -15.24
N THR A 118 30.38 4.93 -16.32
CA THR A 118 31.29 4.63 -17.40
C THR A 118 31.73 5.92 -18.12
N MET A 119 30.84 6.88 -18.31
CA MET A 119 31.19 8.15 -18.92
C MET A 119 32.06 9.01 -18.00
N ALA A 120 31.84 8.97 -16.69
CA ALA A 120 32.55 9.80 -15.72
C ALA A 120 33.92 9.23 -15.29
N TYR A 121 34.03 7.88 -15.17
CA TYR A 121 35.20 7.23 -14.57
C TYR A 121 35.77 6.09 -15.41
N GLY A 122 35.16 5.75 -16.55
CA GLY A 122 35.56 4.61 -17.35
C GLY A 122 36.55 4.94 -18.46
N PRO A 123 37.10 3.91 -19.12
CA PRO A 123 37.94 4.09 -20.31
C PRO A 123 37.08 4.60 -21.48
N GLY A 124 37.66 5.50 -22.30
CA GLY A 124 37.02 6.02 -23.50
C GLY A 124 36.82 4.98 -24.61
N GLU A 125 37.59 3.89 -24.61
CA GLU A 125 37.56 2.86 -25.61
C GLU A 125 37.61 1.45 -24.96
N SER A 126 36.97 0.49 -25.63
CA SER A 126 37.05 -0.92 -25.22
C SER A 126 38.18 -1.63 -25.96
N ARG A 127 39.04 -2.30 -25.24
CA ARG A 127 40.08 -3.19 -25.82
C ARG A 127 39.65 -4.65 -25.89
N PHE A 128 38.42 -4.98 -25.48
CA PHE A 128 37.89 -6.33 -25.54
C PHE A 128 37.43 -6.68 -26.96
N ILE A 129 38.00 -7.71 -27.54
CA ILE A 129 37.76 -8.15 -28.92
C ILE A 129 37.06 -9.51 -29.02
N GLU A 130 36.91 -10.20 -27.89
CA GLU A 130 36.28 -11.52 -27.82
C GLU A 130 34.74 -11.38 -27.91
N GLU A 131 34.08 -12.50 -28.21
CA GLU A 131 32.62 -12.57 -28.20
C GLU A 131 32.09 -12.47 -26.78
N LYS A 132 31.05 -11.59 -26.57
CA LYS A 132 30.39 -11.45 -25.30
C LYS A 132 29.47 -12.65 -25.03
N ARG A 133 29.19 -12.93 -23.77
CA ARG A 133 28.30 -14.03 -23.38
C ARG A 133 26.89 -13.81 -23.91
N HIS A 134 26.25 -14.89 -24.33
CA HIS A 134 24.86 -14.90 -24.77
C HIS A 134 24.01 -15.83 -23.92
N PHE A 135 22.84 -15.34 -23.55
CA PHE A 135 21.82 -16.08 -22.83
C PHE A 135 20.45 -15.88 -23.50
N GLU A 136 19.52 -16.79 -23.25
CA GLU A 136 18.13 -16.53 -23.56
C GLU A 136 17.66 -15.29 -22.79
N LYS A 137 17.10 -14.31 -23.48
CA LYS A 137 16.69 -13.02 -22.91
C LYS A 137 15.53 -12.35 -23.67
N PRO A 138 14.62 -11.63 -22.97
CA PRO A 138 14.45 -11.68 -21.52
C PRO A 138 13.70 -12.93 -21.10
N ILE A 139 13.89 -13.38 -19.86
CA ILE A 139 13.06 -14.43 -19.25
C ILE A 139 12.04 -13.83 -18.29
N PRO A 140 10.77 -14.27 -18.32
CA PRO A 140 9.79 -13.86 -17.31
C PRO A 140 10.08 -14.60 -16.00
N ILE A 141 10.34 -13.85 -14.92
CA ILE A 141 10.50 -14.41 -13.57
C ILE A 141 9.21 -14.27 -12.74
N SER A 142 8.29 -13.42 -13.18
CA SER A 142 6.91 -13.32 -12.71
C SER A 142 6.04 -12.72 -13.82
N GLU A 143 4.74 -12.56 -13.55
CA GLU A 143 3.79 -11.94 -14.47
C GLU A 143 4.13 -10.48 -14.80
N ILE A 144 4.85 -9.80 -13.89
CA ILE A 144 5.12 -8.36 -13.97
C ILE A 144 6.60 -8.01 -14.11
N ILE A 145 7.51 -8.97 -13.91
CA ILE A 145 8.97 -8.74 -13.95
C ILE A 145 9.64 -9.62 -15.00
N LEU A 146 10.48 -8.98 -15.82
CA LEU A 146 11.35 -9.64 -16.78
C LEU A 146 12.81 -9.49 -16.35
N LEU A 147 13.60 -10.55 -16.54
CA LEU A 147 15.03 -10.60 -16.26
C LEU A 147 15.82 -10.77 -17.56
N ASP A 148 16.75 -9.85 -17.81
CA ASP A 148 17.79 -9.95 -18.82
C ASP A 148 19.13 -10.25 -18.14
N ARG A 149 19.56 -11.51 -18.23
CA ARG A 149 20.75 -11.99 -17.54
C ARG A 149 22.06 -11.42 -18.12
N GLU A 150 22.09 -11.08 -19.41
CA GLU A 150 23.27 -10.49 -20.05
C GLU A 150 23.55 -9.07 -19.51
N ARG A 151 22.51 -8.31 -19.16
CA ARG A 151 22.65 -6.96 -18.63
C ARG A 151 23.02 -6.94 -17.14
N CYS A 152 22.88 -8.06 -16.45
CA CYS A 152 23.14 -8.15 -15.01
C CYS A 152 24.64 -7.99 -14.71
N ILE A 153 24.98 -7.06 -13.80
CA ILE A 153 26.34 -6.82 -13.31
C ILE A 153 26.64 -7.52 -11.97
N LEU A 154 25.77 -8.43 -11.54
CA LEU A 154 25.91 -9.24 -10.32
C LEU A 154 26.13 -8.41 -9.04
N CYS A 155 25.49 -7.27 -8.92
CA CYS A 155 25.66 -6.34 -7.80
C CYS A 155 24.95 -6.76 -6.51
N ALA A 156 24.13 -7.80 -6.52
CA ALA A 156 23.37 -8.35 -5.39
C ALA A 156 22.33 -7.40 -4.75
N ARG A 157 21.94 -6.27 -5.36
CA ARG A 157 20.91 -5.42 -4.76
C ARG A 157 19.55 -6.11 -4.69
N CYS A 158 19.15 -6.83 -5.75
CA CYS A 158 17.87 -7.52 -5.82
C CYS A 158 17.79 -8.71 -4.86
N THR A 159 18.82 -9.54 -4.77
CA THR A 159 18.86 -10.70 -3.86
C THR A 159 18.86 -10.25 -2.40
N ARG A 160 19.66 -9.24 -2.04
CA ARG A 160 19.66 -8.67 -0.69
C ARG A 160 18.35 -7.99 -0.34
N PHE A 161 17.73 -7.25 -1.25
CA PHE A 161 16.40 -6.68 -1.02
C PHE A 161 15.37 -7.78 -0.73
N SER A 162 15.40 -8.85 -1.54
CA SER A 162 14.49 -9.98 -1.41
C SER A 162 14.61 -10.67 -0.04
N ASP A 163 15.82 -10.83 0.46
CA ASP A 163 16.11 -11.45 1.75
C ASP A 163 15.99 -10.45 2.92
N GLU A 164 16.80 -9.38 2.91
CA GLU A 164 16.98 -8.48 4.04
C GLU A 164 15.73 -7.63 4.34
N ILE A 165 15.05 -7.14 3.30
CA ILE A 165 13.95 -6.17 3.41
C ILE A 165 12.60 -6.87 3.31
N SER A 166 12.32 -7.56 2.19
CA SER A 166 10.99 -8.16 1.99
C SER A 166 10.79 -9.47 2.75
N GLY A 167 11.86 -10.18 3.09
CA GLY A 167 11.80 -11.50 3.70
C GLY A 167 11.26 -12.58 2.76
N ASP A 168 11.40 -12.37 1.46
CA ASP A 168 10.97 -13.28 0.39
C ASP A 168 12.18 -13.66 -0.47
N PRO A 169 13.10 -14.54 -0.03
CA PRO A 169 14.32 -14.87 -0.75
C PRO A 169 14.05 -15.74 -2.00
N LEU A 170 13.24 -15.20 -2.94
CA LEU A 170 12.76 -15.88 -4.14
C LEU A 170 13.62 -15.62 -5.37
N ILE A 171 14.59 -14.69 -5.28
CA ILE A 171 15.57 -14.40 -6.33
C ILE A 171 16.96 -14.46 -5.73
N GLU A 172 17.81 -15.34 -6.28
CA GLU A 172 19.08 -15.71 -5.69
C GLU A 172 20.20 -15.81 -6.71
N PHE A 173 21.45 -15.89 -6.21
CA PHE A 173 22.57 -16.30 -7.02
C PHE A 173 22.56 -17.82 -7.22
N ILE A 174 22.55 -18.25 -8.48
CA ILE A 174 22.71 -19.64 -8.83
C ILE A 174 24.07 -19.88 -9.49
N GLN A 175 24.59 -21.10 -9.38
CA GLN A 175 25.89 -21.51 -9.84
C GLN A 175 27.05 -20.76 -9.15
N ARG A 176 28.25 -20.87 -9.68
CA ARG A 176 29.47 -20.26 -9.12
C ARG A 176 30.53 -19.95 -10.18
N GLY A 177 31.45 -19.06 -9.80
CA GLY A 177 32.56 -18.64 -10.67
C GLY A 177 32.05 -17.88 -11.90
N ASN A 178 32.57 -18.20 -13.06
CA ASN A 178 32.17 -17.52 -14.30
C ASN A 178 30.75 -17.86 -14.78
N LYS A 179 30.09 -18.85 -14.17
CA LYS A 179 28.70 -19.24 -14.48
C LYS A 179 27.67 -18.65 -13.53
N THR A 180 28.14 -17.88 -12.53
CA THR A 180 27.23 -17.24 -11.58
C THR A 180 26.23 -16.36 -12.32
N GLU A 181 24.95 -16.53 -12.01
CA GLU A 181 23.85 -15.70 -12.51
C GLU A 181 22.81 -15.48 -11.42
N VAL A 182 22.02 -14.42 -11.57
CA VAL A 182 20.83 -14.19 -10.75
C VAL A 182 19.64 -14.85 -11.42
N ASN A 183 18.85 -15.60 -10.67
CA ASN A 183 17.65 -16.26 -11.18
C ASN A 183 16.68 -16.60 -10.03
N THR A 184 15.53 -17.14 -10.38
CA THR A 184 14.57 -17.77 -9.47
C THR A 184 14.78 -19.29 -9.45
N PHE A 185 14.28 -19.99 -8.42
CA PHE A 185 14.28 -21.44 -8.40
C PHE A 185 13.33 -22.00 -9.47
N PRO A 186 13.66 -23.16 -10.07
CA PRO A 186 12.78 -23.80 -11.03
C PRO A 186 11.38 -24.02 -10.45
N ASN A 187 10.33 -23.62 -11.20
CA ASN A 187 8.92 -23.71 -10.82
C ASN A 187 8.47 -22.82 -9.64
N GLU A 188 9.36 -21.97 -9.12
CA GLU A 188 9.04 -20.97 -8.09
C GLU A 188 9.17 -19.56 -8.66
N PRO A 189 8.11 -19.00 -9.23
CA PRO A 189 8.14 -17.64 -9.76
C PRO A 189 8.33 -16.61 -8.65
N PHE A 190 8.87 -15.45 -8.99
CA PHE A 190 9.11 -14.34 -8.07
C PHE A 190 7.78 -13.69 -7.61
N LYS A 191 7.09 -14.33 -6.67
CA LYS A 191 5.76 -13.95 -6.14
C LYS A 191 5.85 -13.07 -4.87
N SER A 192 6.81 -12.18 -4.79
CA SER A 192 6.88 -11.20 -3.69
C SER A 192 5.86 -10.07 -3.91
N TYR A 193 5.25 -9.59 -2.83
CA TYR A 193 4.41 -8.38 -2.87
C TYR A 193 5.21 -7.08 -3.06
N PHE A 194 6.53 -7.18 -3.12
CA PHE A 194 7.48 -6.08 -3.19
C PHE A 194 8.41 -6.19 -4.41
N SER A 195 8.10 -7.07 -5.35
CA SER A 195 8.98 -7.43 -6.47
C SER A 195 9.40 -6.22 -7.32
N GLY A 196 8.54 -5.24 -7.51
CA GLY A 196 8.80 -4.03 -8.27
C GLY A 196 9.92 -3.14 -7.70
N ASN A 197 10.25 -3.27 -6.40
CA ASN A 197 11.41 -2.55 -5.84
C ASN A 197 12.73 -3.05 -6.43
N THR A 198 12.83 -4.33 -6.77
CA THR A 198 14.04 -4.88 -7.40
C THR A 198 14.31 -4.26 -8.78
N VAL A 199 13.26 -3.88 -9.51
CA VAL A 199 13.37 -3.11 -10.77
C VAL A 199 13.89 -1.70 -10.49
N GLN A 200 13.34 -1.03 -9.48
CA GLN A 200 13.72 0.35 -9.14
C GLN A 200 15.18 0.44 -8.70
N ILE A 201 15.65 -0.46 -7.82
CA ILE A 201 17.01 -0.43 -7.27
C ILE A 201 18.05 -1.09 -8.18
N CYS A 202 17.64 -1.80 -9.24
CA CYS A 202 18.58 -2.39 -10.20
C CYS A 202 19.35 -1.28 -10.92
N PRO A 203 20.70 -1.25 -10.83
CA PRO A 203 21.50 -0.19 -11.40
C PRO A 203 21.61 -0.26 -12.92
N VAL A 204 21.10 -1.33 -13.52
CA VAL A 204 21.14 -1.61 -14.96
C VAL A 204 19.79 -2.11 -15.46
N GLY A 205 19.62 -2.31 -16.75
CA GLY A 205 18.39 -2.82 -17.35
C GLY A 205 18.23 -4.35 -17.30
N ALA A 206 18.78 -5.00 -16.24
CA ALA A 206 18.63 -6.43 -16.06
C ALA A 206 17.22 -6.82 -15.59
N LEU A 207 16.69 -6.11 -14.60
CA LEU A 207 15.30 -6.27 -14.15
C LEU A 207 14.45 -5.13 -14.72
N THR A 208 13.36 -5.49 -15.38
CA THR A 208 12.44 -4.53 -16.03
C THR A 208 10.99 -4.91 -15.76
N SER A 209 10.14 -3.88 -15.66
CA SER A 209 8.69 -4.07 -15.50
C SER A 209 8.03 -4.30 -16.85
N THR A 210 7.14 -5.30 -16.95
CA THR A 210 6.35 -5.56 -18.17
C THR A 210 5.44 -4.38 -18.53
N SER A 211 4.93 -3.66 -17.54
CA SER A 211 4.01 -2.53 -17.74
C SER A 211 4.68 -1.28 -18.33
N TYR A 212 5.97 -1.05 -18.01
CA TYR A 212 6.70 0.14 -18.47
C TYR A 212 7.59 -0.13 -19.68
N ARG A 213 7.97 -1.39 -19.95
CA ARG A 213 8.94 -1.75 -20.98
C ARG A 213 8.60 -1.13 -22.34
N PHE A 214 9.56 -0.38 -22.92
CA PHE A 214 9.48 0.31 -24.20
C PHE A 214 8.37 1.36 -24.31
N LYS A 215 7.95 1.98 -23.19
CA LYS A 215 6.91 3.01 -23.19
C LYS A 215 7.46 4.42 -23.37
N ALA A 216 8.54 4.76 -22.70
CA ALA A 216 9.15 6.09 -22.77
C ALA A 216 10.63 6.06 -22.38
N ARG A 217 11.34 7.12 -22.71
CA ARG A 217 12.68 7.42 -22.19
C ARG A 217 12.58 8.39 -21.00
N PRO A 218 13.57 8.44 -20.10
CA PRO A 218 13.51 9.32 -18.92
C PRO A 218 13.29 10.80 -19.26
N TRP A 219 13.88 11.29 -20.36
CA TRP A 219 13.73 12.67 -20.82
C TRP A 219 12.38 12.99 -21.46
N ASP A 220 11.57 11.98 -21.78
CA ASP A 220 10.20 12.13 -22.28
C ASP A 220 9.17 12.16 -21.15
N LEU A 221 9.61 11.94 -19.92
CA LEU A 221 8.73 11.85 -18.76
C LEU A 221 8.51 13.20 -18.10
N LYS A 222 7.26 13.45 -17.74
CA LYS A 222 6.90 14.43 -16.71
C LYS A 222 6.78 13.72 -15.39
N SER A 223 7.31 14.32 -14.33
CA SER A 223 7.34 13.75 -13.00
C SER A 223 6.70 14.70 -11.99
N THR A 224 5.96 14.14 -11.04
CA THR A 224 5.52 14.87 -9.83
C THR A 224 5.55 13.94 -8.63
N ARG A 225 5.77 14.52 -7.44
CA ARG A 225 5.66 13.80 -6.18
C ARG A 225 4.20 13.77 -5.75
N SER A 226 3.79 12.68 -5.11
CA SER A 226 2.43 12.49 -4.62
C SER A 226 2.41 11.47 -3.49
N THR A 227 1.21 11.14 -3.02
CA THR A 227 0.97 10.15 -1.98
C THR A 227 0.18 8.97 -2.53
N CYS A 228 0.59 7.75 -2.19
CA CYS A 228 -0.12 6.54 -2.55
C CYS A 228 -1.41 6.41 -1.72
N ASN A 229 -2.54 6.22 -2.37
CA ASN A 229 -3.86 6.05 -1.75
C ASN A 229 -4.34 4.60 -1.65
N GLY A 230 -3.45 3.62 -1.85
CA GLY A 230 -3.81 2.19 -1.87
C GLY A 230 -4.21 1.62 -0.50
N CYS A 231 -3.68 2.17 0.59
CA CYS A 231 -4.00 1.85 1.99
C CYS A 231 -3.62 3.03 2.89
N SER A 232 -3.95 2.95 4.17
CA SER A 232 -3.71 4.02 5.14
C SER A 232 -2.22 4.31 5.44
N MET A 233 -1.28 3.57 4.86
CA MET A 233 0.16 3.85 5.03
C MET A 233 0.59 5.18 4.40
N GLY A 234 -0.04 5.63 3.31
CA GLY A 234 0.28 6.91 2.67
C GLY A 234 1.72 7.03 2.17
N CYS A 235 2.23 6.01 1.47
CA CYS A 235 3.61 5.98 0.99
C CYS A 235 3.92 7.16 0.05
N SER A 236 5.11 7.77 0.21
CA SER A 236 5.60 8.81 -0.70
C SER A 236 5.97 8.20 -2.05
N ILE A 237 5.41 8.75 -3.13
CA ILE A 237 5.58 8.25 -4.49
C ILE A 237 5.96 9.37 -5.46
N GLU A 238 6.59 8.97 -6.55
CA GLU A 238 6.78 9.79 -7.74
C GLU A 238 5.97 9.20 -8.89
N LEU A 239 5.10 10.01 -9.45
CA LEU A 239 4.30 9.69 -10.61
C LEU A 239 5.06 10.11 -11.87
N ASN A 240 5.12 9.24 -12.88
CA ASN A 240 5.72 9.54 -14.16
C ASN A 240 4.73 9.34 -15.29
N SER A 241 4.59 10.37 -16.15
CA SER A 241 3.70 10.35 -17.30
C SER A 241 4.40 10.78 -18.59
N SER A 242 3.88 10.37 -19.71
CA SER A 242 4.24 10.90 -21.03
C SER A 242 3.01 10.93 -21.92
N GLN A 243 2.87 11.97 -22.75
CA GLN A 243 1.74 12.14 -23.66
C GLN A 243 0.37 12.02 -22.95
N ASN A 244 0.25 12.61 -21.75
CA ASN A 244 -0.94 12.57 -20.90
C ASN A 244 -1.36 11.16 -20.44
N LYS A 245 -0.47 10.17 -20.48
CA LYS A 245 -0.70 8.82 -19.96
C LYS A 245 0.20 8.56 -18.78
N MET A 246 -0.35 8.00 -17.71
CA MET A 246 0.44 7.49 -16.58
C MET A 246 1.22 6.27 -17.03
N LEU A 247 2.53 6.23 -16.78
CA LEU A 247 3.41 5.17 -17.27
C LEU A 247 4.06 4.35 -16.16
N ARG A 248 4.44 4.97 -15.04
CA ARG A 248 5.02 4.26 -13.90
C ARG A 248 4.89 5.05 -12.60
N ILE A 249 5.01 4.34 -11.49
CA ILE A 249 5.12 4.89 -10.14
C ILE A 249 6.42 4.40 -9.52
N LEU A 250 7.19 5.31 -8.92
CA LEU A 250 8.40 5.03 -8.17
C LEU A 250 8.20 5.35 -6.69
N GLY A 251 8.85 4.58 -5.81
CA GLY A 251 8.92 4.93 -4.38
C GLY A 251 9.91 6.06 -4.16
N VAL A 252 9.51 7.06 -3.40
CA VAL A 252 10.38 8.16 -2.96
C VAL A 252 10.95 7.83 -1.59
N ASP A 253 12.26 8.03 -1.42
CA ASP A 253 12.92 7.82 -0.13
C ASP A 253 12.43 8.87 0.87
N ASN A 254 11.61 8.41 1.81
CA ASN A 254 11.09 9.18 2.92
C ASN A 254 11.33 8.39 4.20
N ASP A 255 12.22 8.88 5.06
CA ASP A 255 12.66 8.20 6.28
C ASP A 255 11.49 7.91 7.21
N HIS A 256 10.52 8.82 7.30
CA HIS A 256 9.39 8.77 8.21
C HIS A 256 8.26 7.83 7.77
N THR A 257 8.17 7.47 6.49
CA THR A 257 7.11 6.62 5.98
C THR A 257 7.64 5.33 5.36
N ASN A 258 7.93 5.33 4.09
CA ASN A 258 8.17 4.12 3.28
C ASN A 258 9.64 3.87 2.90
N GLN A 259 10.58 4.76 3.22
CA GLN A 259 12.01 4.58 2.94
C GLN A 259 12.32 4.19 1.47
N GLY A 260 11.52 4.69 0.54
CA GLY A 260 11.62 4.38 -0.89
C GLY A 260 10.95 3.07 -1.33
N TRP A 261 10.46 2.27 -0.39
CA TRP A 261 9.83 0.98 -0.69
C TRP A 261 8.34 1.14 -0.99
N LEU A 262 7.85 0.35 -1.95
CA LEU A 262 6.43 0.24 -2.28
C LEU A 262 6.01 -1.22 -2.36
N CYS A 263 4.75 -1.48 -2.02
CA CYS A 263 4.14 -2.75 -2.42
C CYS A 263 3.78 -2.71 -3.91
N ASP A 264 3.69 -3.87 -4.53
CA ASP A 264 3.41 -3.97 -5.96
C ASP A 264 2.00 -3.47 -6.33
N ARG A 265 1.03 -3.54 -5.40
CA ARG A 265 -0.26 -2.87 -5.56
C ARG A 265 -0.10 -1.35 -5.72
N GLY A 266 0.64 -0.70 -4.82
CA GLY A 266 0.89 0.75 -4.89
C GLY A 266 1.71 1.16 -6.12
N ARG A 267 2.55 0.26 -6.63
CA ARG A 267 3.42 0.51 -7.79
C ARG A 267 2.72 0.32 -9.13
N TYR A 268 1.82 -0.66 -9.26
CA TYR A 268 1.25 -1.06 -10.55
C TYR A 268 -0.24 -0.78 -10.69
N ASN A 269 -0.96 -0.44 -9.62
CA ASN A 269 -2.38 -0.11 -9.70
C ASN A 269 -2.64 1.32 -10.23
N PHE A 270 -1.89 1.75 -11.25
CA PHE A 270 -2.13 3.01 -11.98
C PHE A 270 -2.68 2.77 -13.38
N GLU A 271 -2.59 1.54 -13.89
CA GLU A 271 -2.90 1.24 -15.30
C GLU A 271 -4.37 1.54 -15.64
N TYR A 272 -5.28 1.50 -14.64
CA TYR A 272 -6.68 1.86 -14.81
C TYR A 272 -6.89 3.30 -15.29
N LEU A 273 -5.96 4.24 -14.98
CA LEU A 273 -6.04 5.63 -15.45
C LEU A 273 -6.04 5.73 -16.97
N ASN A 274 -5.35 4.79 -17.62
CA ASN A 274 -5.24 4.74 -19.07
C ASN A 274 -6.32 3.87 -19.75
N SER A 275 -7.29 3.35 -18.98
CA SER A 275 -8.34 2.47 -19.50
C SER A 275 -9.34 3.24 -20.37
N GLU A 276 -9.67 2.68 -21.53
CA GLU A 276 -10.73 3.21 -22.41
C GLU A 276 -12.15 2.99 -21.83
N GLN A 277 -12.28 2.16 -20.81
CA GLN A 277 -13.58 1.86 -20.17
C GLN A 277 -13.95 2.88 -19.08
N ARG A 278 -13.15 3.94 -18.90
CA ARG A 278 -13.47 5.06 -18.00
C ARG A 278 -14.77 5.72 -18.42
N ILE A 279 -15.65 6.05 -17.47
CA ILE A 279 -16.82 6.90 -17.73
C ILE A 279 -16.31 8.30 -18.08
N LYS A 280 -16.85 8.90 -19.15
CA LYS A 280 -16.36 10.19 -19.72
C LYS A 280 -17.41 11.29 -19.74
N SER A 281 -18.69 10.96 -19.60
CA SER A 281 -19.82 11.90 -19.56
C SER A 281 -20.82 11.43 -18.50
N PRO A 282 -21.61 12.33 -17.92
CA PRO A 282 -22.73 11.94 -17.08
C PRO A 282 -23.76 11.14 -17.88
N ILE A 283 -24.27 10.07 -17.30
CA ILE A 283 -25.30 9.20 -17.90
C ILE A 283 -26.45 8.98 -16.95
N LYS A 284 -27.63 8.82 -17.52
CA LYS A 284 -28.87 8.49 -16.81
C LYS A 284 -29.34 7.10 -17.22
N LYS A 285 -29.76 6.32 -16.25
CA LYS A 285 -30.31 4.99 -16.49
C LYS A 285 -31.73 5.10 -17.07
N THR A 286 -32.01 4.32 -18.10
CA THR A 286 -33.32 4.14 -18.70
C THR A 286 -33.81 2.70 -18.43
N GLU A 287 -35.00 2.34 -18.85
CA GLU A 287 -35.54 1.00 -18.63
C GLU A 287 -34.66 -0.12 -19.26
N SER A 288 -33.90 0.17 -20.31
CA SER A 288 -33.14 -0.84 -21.06
C SER A 288 -31.65 -0.51 -21.26
N ASP A 289 -31.22 0.74 -21.04
CA ASP A 289 -29.86 1.20 -21.36
C ASP A 289 -29.52 2.49 -20.60
N TYR A 290 -28.48 3.18 -21.00
CA TYR A 290 -28.06 4.48 -20.49
C TYR A 290 -28.16 5.53 -21.59
N GLU A 291 -28.53 6.76 -21.20
CA GLU A 291 -28.51 7.92 -22.09
C GLU A 291 -27.57 9.02 -21.53
N ASP A 292 -26.90 9.72 -22.44
CA ASP A 292 -26.10 10.90 -22.04
C ASP A 292 -27.03 11.99 -21.48
N ILE A 293 -26.62 12.57 -20.36
CA ILE A 293 -27.32 13.68 -19.71
C ILE A 293 -26.33 14.82 -19.45
N SER A 294 -26.79 16.07 -19.50
CA SER A 294 -25.93 17.16 -19.09
C SER A 294 -25.81 17.24 -17.56
N LEU A 295 -24.63 17.68 -17.06
CA LEU A 295 -24.41 17.87 -15.64
C LEU A 295 -25.41 18.87 -15.03
N GLN A 296 -25.83 19.89 -15.83
CA GLN A 296 -26.83 20.89 -15.42
C GLN A 296 -28.21 20.26 -15.20
N ASP A 297 -28.60 19.30 -16.06
CA ASP A 297 -29.86 18.57 -15.89
C ASP A 297 -29.80 17.65 -14.66
N VAL A 298 -28.65 16.99 -14.41
CA VAL A 298 -28.45 16.22 -13.17
C VAL A 298 -28.64 17.13 -11.96
N TYR A 299 -27.96 18.27 -11.90
CA TYR A 299 -28.12 19.20 -10.78
C TYR A 299 -29.57 19.70 -10.63
N SER A 300 -30.24 19.99 -11.76
CA SER A 300 -31.65 20.43 -11.74
C SER A 300 -32.59 19.37 -11.20
N ASP A 301 -32.36 18.09 -11.58
CA ASP A 301 -33.23 17.00 -11.10
C ASP A 301 -32.96 16.72 -9.62
N LEU A 302 -31.71 16.73 -9.17
CA LEU A 302 -31.36 16.56 -7.75
C LEU A 302 -31.85 17.72 -6.87
N ASN A 303 -31.76 18.97 -7.37
CA ASN A 303 -32.26 20.11 -6.65
C ASN A 303 -33.77 20.00 -6.37
N LYS A 304 -34.57 19.49 -7.32
CA LYS A 304 -36.01 19.27 -7.10
C LYS A 304 -36.29 18.33 -5.93
N ILE A 305 -35.45 17.30 -5.75
CA ILE A 305 -35.59 16.37 -4.61
C ILE A 305 -35.18 17.08 -3.31
N ILE A 306 -34.07 17.85 -3.33
CA ILE A 306 -33.52 18.54 -2.17
C ILE A 306 -34.42 19.74 -1.76
N GLU A 307 -35.13 20.37 -2.67
CA GLU A 307 -36.13 21.45 -2.32
C GLU A 307 -37.29 20.94 -1.46
N ASP A 308 -37.60 19.65 -1.53
CA ASP A 308 -38.55 19.03 -0.60
C ASP A 308 -37.89 18.79 0.76
N LYS A 309 -38.15 19.66 1.72
CA LYS A 309 -37.57 19.63 3.06
C LYS A 309 -37.88 18.36 3.87
N SER A 310 -38.77 17.51 3.39
CA SER A 310 -39.02 16.19 4.00
C SER A 310 -38.10 15.09 3.45
N SER A 311 -37.36 15.36 2.37
CA SER A 311 -36.47 14.39 1.74
C SER A 311 -35.32 13.99 2.66
N LYS A 312 -35.01 12.71 2.69
CA LYS A 312 -33.91 12.10 3.46
C LYS A 312 -32.74 11.83 2.55
N VAL A 313 -31.57 12.40 2.86
CA VAL A 313 -30.39 12.34 2.03
C VAL A 313 -29.30 11.52 2.71
N THR A 314 -28.78 10.51 2.01
CA THR A 314 -27.72 9.63 2.53
C THR A 314 -26.50 9.70 1.61
N PHE A 315 -25.31 9.70 2.21
CA PHE A 315 -24.02 9.65 1.51
C PHE A 315 -23.27 8.37 1.90
N LEU A 316 -22.82 7.62 0.91
CA LEU A 316 -21.93 6.48 1.07
C LEU A 316 -20.60 6.78 0.36
N LEU A 317 -19.59 7.15 1.12
CA LEU A 317 -18.32 7.67 0.61
C LEU A 317 -17.25 6.58 0.60
N GLY A 318 -16.48 6.47 -0.48
CA GLY A 318 -15.32 5.61 -0.58
C GLY A 318 -14.14 6.13 0.24
N SER A 319 -13.32 5.22 0.78
CA SER A 319 -12.15 5.60 1.58
C SER A 319 -10.95 6.13 0.77
N ASN A 320 -11.06 6.23 -0.55
CA ASN A 320 -9.96 6.73 -1.41
C ASN A 320 -10.14 8.20 -1.84
N LEU A 321 -11.12 8.90 -1.28
CA LEU A 321 -11.35 10.32 -1.51
C LEU A 321 -10.26 11.16 -0.81
N THR A 322 -10.10 12.42 -1.23
CA THR A 322 -9.21 13.37 -0.54
C THR A 322 -9.87 13.91 0.74
N ASN A 323 -9.09 14.52 1.60
CA ASN A 323 -9.63 15.20 2.79
C ASN A 323 -10.61 16.29 2.40
N GLU A 324 -10.33 17.00 1.33
CA GLU A 324 -11.16 18.07 0.79
C GLU A 324 -12.47 17.50 0.22
N ASP A 325 -12.44 16.34 -0.44
CA ASP A 325 -13.68 15.68 -0.86
C ASP A 325 -14.56 15.36 0.35
N PHE A 326 -14.02 14.72 1.40
CA PHE A 326 -14.78 14.43 2.63
C PHE A 326 -15.33 15.70 3.27
N SER A 327 -14.51 16.75 3.39
CA SER A 327 -14.93 18.03 3.95
C SER A 327 -16.06 18.66 3.14
N SER A 328 -16.01 18.56 1.80
CA SER A 328 -17.07 19.11 0.93
C SER A 328 -18.42 18.43 1.15
N PHE A 329 -18.43 17.09 1.29
CA PHE A 329 -19.66 16.35 1.60
C PHE A 329 -20.17 16.65 3.00
N ASN A 330 -19.28 16.79 3.99
CA ASN A 330 -19.66 17.16 5.36
C ASN A 330 -20.28 18.57 5.41
N GLU A 331 -19.64 19.55 4.75
CA GLU A 331 -20.16 20.93 4.68
C GLU A 331 -21.52 20.97 3.97
N PHE A 332 -21.67 20.24 2.85
CA PHE A 332 -22.93 20.15 2.12
C PHE A 332 -24.02 19.50 2.99
N SER A 333 -23.73 18.41 3.68
CA SER A 333 -24.68 17.74 4.56
C SER A 333 -25.16 18.66 5.69
N ASN A 334 -24.28 19.46 6.28
CA ASN A 334 -24.60 20.45 7.31
C ASN A 334 -25.51 21.58 6.77
N LYS A 335 -25.38 21.93 5.48
CA LYS A 335 -26.29 22.94 4.83
C LYS A 335 -27.67 22.39 4.49
N LEU A 336 -27.87 21.08 4.46
CA LEU A 336 -29.19 20.47 4.32
C LEU A 336 -30.12 20.86 5.49
N GLY A 337 -29.57 21.23 6.65
CA GLY A 337 -30.29 21.84 7.76
C GLY A 337 -31.28 20.88 8.41
N ASN A 338 -32.61 21.09 8.16
CA ASN A 338 -33.66 20.26 8.77
C ASN A 338 -33.90 18.92 8.06
N HIS A 339 -33.22 18.63 6.98
CA HIS A 339 -33.31 17.30 6.35
C HIS A 339 -32.70 16.23 7.26
N GLU A 340 -33.31 15.08 7.32
CA GLU A 340 -32.64 13.91 7.86
C GLU A 340 -31.53 13.55 6.90
N HIS A 341 -30.28 13.54 7.37
CA HIS A 341 -29.12 13.18 6.57
C HIS A 341 -28.17 12.26 7.34
N SER A 342 -27.41 11.43 6.62
CA SER A 342 -26.43 10.54 7.21
C SER A 342 -25.27 10.28 6.24
N ILE A 343 -24.07 10.14 6.81
CA ILE A 343 -22.85 9.86 6.07
C ILE A 343 -22.28 8.51 6.54
N TYR A 344 -21.94 7.67 5.58
CA TYR A 344 -21.31 6.36 5.80
C TYR A 344 -20.02 6.25 4.99
N LEU A 345 -19.04 5.56 5.55
CA LEU A 345 -17.82 5.21 4.87
C LEU A 345 -17.95 3.78 4.30
N ASN A 346 -17.63 3.60 3.02
CA ASN A 346 -17.61 2.28 2.39
C ASN A 346 -16.41 1.44 2.87
N GLU A 347 -16.40 1.15 4.15
CA GLU A 347 -15.47 0.23 4.81
C GLU A 347 -16.22 -0.68 5.78
N ASP A 348 -15.75 -1.93 5.89
CA ASP A 348 -16.25 -2.85 6.90
C ASP A 348 -15.54 -2.50 8.23
N ILE A 349 -16.11 -1.58 8.99
CA ILE A 349 -15.60 -1.14 10.29
C ILE A 349 -16.16 -2.08 11.36
N PHE A 350 -15.29 -2.88 11.97
CA PHE A 350 -15.67 -3.85 12.99
C PHE A 350 -15.36 -3.40 14.42
N TYR A 351 -14.67 -2.27 14.59
CA TYR A 351 -14.40 -1.69 15.90
C TYR A 351 -14.25 -0.16 15.77
N LYS A 352 -14.51 0.56 16.87
CA LYS A 352 -14.47 2.03 16.88
C LYS A 352 -13.07 2.63 17.02
N GLY A 353 -12.03 1.80 17.14
CA GLY A 353 -10.69 2.23 17.49
C GLY A 353 -10.53 2.58 18.98
N PHE A 354 -9.29 2.76 19.38
CA PHE A 354 -8.95 3.24 20.72
C PHE A 354 -8.37 4.65 20.56
N PHE A 355 -9.25 5.64 20.65
CA PHE A 355 -8.90 7.04 20.55
C PHE A 355 -9.29 7.71 21.85
N ASP A 356 -8.37 7.82 22.79
CA ASP A 356 -8.58 8.55 24.03
C ASP A 356 -7.44 9.58 24.23
N GLU A 357 -7.71 10.59 25.06
CA GLU A 357 -6.77 11.69 25.32
C GLU A 357 -5.51 11.24 26.09
N GLU A 358 -5.53 10.05 26.69
CA GLU A 358 -4.44 9.53 27.51
C GLU A 358 -3.51 8.60 26.74
N THR A 359 -3.88 8.19 25.54
CA THR A 359 -3.09 7.25 24.71
C THR A 359 -2.42 7.99 23.56
N ASP A 360 -1.11 8.00 23.55
CA ASP A 360 -0.31 8.64 22.51
C ASP A 360 -0.46 7.88 21.18
N ASN A 361 -0.77 8.59 20.12
CA ASN A 361 -0.71 8.04 18.76
C ASN A 361 0.73 7.72 18.38
N ALA A 362 0.95 6.51 17.86
CA ALA A 362 2.26 6.09 17.42
C ALA A 362 2.64 6.75 16.09
N LYS A 363 3.93 7.04 15.94
CA LYS A 363 4.57 7.38 14.66
C LYS A 363 5.29 6.15 14.11
N ILE A 364 5.47 6.09 12.81
CA ILE A 364 6.17 4.97 12.16
C ILE A 364 7.62 4.85 12.68
N ASP A 365 8.24 5.96 13.02
CA ASP A 365 9.59 5.98 13.61
C ASP A 365 9.64 5.35 15.01
N ASP A 366 8.56 5.43 15.78
CA ASP A 366 8.49 4.84 17.13
C ASP A 366 8.69 3.32 17.13
N LEU A 367 8.46 2.64 16.00
CA LEU A 367 8.72 1.21 15.85
C LEU A 367 10.19 0.86 16.16
N ASN A 368 11.15 1.69 15.76
CA ASN A 368 12.57 1.46 16.03
C ASN A 368 13.00 1.86 17.44
N ASP A 369 12.26 2.77 18.06
CA ASP A 369 12.58 3.34 19.38
C ASP A 369 11.90 2.55 20.53
N SER A 370 11.08 1.56 20.18
CA SER A 370 10.37 0.73 21.16
C SER A 370 11.22 -0.42 21.69
N ASP A 371 10.99 -0.83 22.93
CA ASP A 371 11.53 -2.07 23.47
C ASP A 371 10.82 -3.29 22.89
N THR A 372 9.51 -3.15 22.64
CA THR A 372 8.66 -4.23 22.12
C THR A 372 7.56 -3.67 21.22
N ILE A 373 7.29 -4.37 20.13
CA ILE A 373 6.12 -4.16 19.28
C ILE A 373 5.09 -5.24 19.61
N VAL A 374 3.84 -4.82 19.83
CA VAL A 374 2.70 -5.73 20.08
C VAL A 374 1.69 -5.59 18.93
N ILE A 375 1.33 -6.69 18.29
CA ILE A 375 0.43 -6.68 17.15
C ILE A 375 -0.81 -7.52 17.42
N TRP A 376 -1.98 -6.91 17.30
CA TRP A 376 -3.27 -7.55 17.16
C TRP A 376 -3.97 -6.93 15.96
N ALA A 377 -3.80 -7.54 14.82
CA ALA A 377 -4.35 -7.07 13.55
C ALA A 377 -4.40 -8.22 12.55
N GLU A 378 -4.92 -7.95 11.37
CA GLU A 378 -4.71 -8.82 10.21
C GLU A 378 -3.22 -8.97 9.91
N ASP A 379 -2.90 -9.92 9.02
CA ASP A 379 -1.56 -10.02 8.46
C ASP A 379 -1.18 -8.69 7.79
N LEU A 380 -0.24 -7.97 8.40
CA LEU A 380 0.21 -6.65 7.92
C LEU A 380 0.75 -6.71 6.50
N LYS A 381 1.35 -7.83 6.08
CA LYS A 381 1.85 -7.99 4.71
C LYS A 381 0.72 -7.91 3.68
N GLU A 382 -0.48 -8.35 4.06
CA GLU A 382 -1.67 -8.32 3.21
C GLU A 382 -2.41 -6.98 3.24
N THR A 383 -2.42 -6.30 4.38
CA THR A 383 -3.24 -5.10 4.61
C THR A 383 -2.46 -3.80 4.56
N LEU A 384 -1.31 -3.76 5.24
CA LEU A 384 -0.41 -2.61 5.38
C LEU A 384 1.04 -3.01 5.05
N PRO A 385 1.31 -3.43 3.79
CA PRO A 385 2.56 -4.13 3.45
C PRO A 385 3.82 -3.33 3.73
N VAL A 386 3.80 -2.00 3.62
CA VAL A 386 5.00 -1.21 3.93
C VAL A 386 5.18 -1.05 5.45
N LEU A 387 4.11 -1.02 6.24
CA LEU A 387 4.21 -1.10 7.71
C LEU A 387 4.84 -2.44 8.15
N TYR A 388 4.47 -3.56 7.47
CA TYR A 388 5.14 -4.84 7.66
C TYR A 388 6.65 -4.76 7.45
N LEU A 389 7.13 -4.05 6.40
CA LEU A 389 8.57 -3.86 6.18
C LEU A 389 9.22 -3.06 7.32
N ARG A 390 8.53 -2.04 7.85
CA ARG A 390 9.02 -1.24 8.98
C ARG A 390 9.09 -2.06 10.27
N VAL A 391 8.12 -2.92 10.54
CA VAL A 391 8.14 -3.87 11.67
C VAL A 391 9.32 -4.85 11.52
N ARG A 392 9.50 -5.44 10.34
CA ARG A 392 10.64 -6.33 10.08
C ARG A 392 11.99 -5.64 10.32
N GLN A 393 12.12 -4.40 9.87
CA GLN A 393 13.33 -3.61 10.10
C GLN A 393 13.58 -3.39 11.60
N ALA A 394 12.55 -3.03 12.36
CA ALA A 394 12.67 -2.82 13.81
C ALA A 394 13.10 -4.13 14.52
N VAL A 395 12.51 -5.26 14.16
CA VAL A 395 12.89 -6.58 14.70
C VAL A 395 14.34 -6.94 14.35
N LYS A 396 14.77 -6.69 13.11
CA LYS A 396 16.17 -6.86 12.68
C LYS A 396 17.12 -6.01 13.53
N ASN A 397 16.69 -4.82 13.93
CA ASN A 397 17.44 -3.91 14.81
C ASN A 397 17.38 -4.30 16.30
N GLY A 398 16.68 -5.37 16.65
CA GLY A 398 16.66 -5.94 18.01
C GLY A 398 15.43 -5.63 18.84
N VAL A 399 14.44 -4.92 18.28
CA VAL A 399 13.13 -4.70 18.92
C VAL A 399 12.40 -6.04 19.05
N LYS A 400 11.81 -6.32 20.21
CA LYS A 400 11.05 -7.54 20.44
C LYS A 400 9.68 -7.48 19.78
N LEU A 401 9.15 -8.65 19.36
CA LEU A 401 7.88 -8.75 18.65
C LEU A 401 6.95 -9.75 19.32
N VAL A 402 5.79 -9.28 19.76
CA VAL A 402 4.69 -10.12 20.30
C VAL A 402 3.51 -10.01 19.34
N VAL A 403 3.04 -11.13 18.81
CA VAL A 403 1.97 -11.17 17.82
C VAL A 403 0.80 -12.01 18.32
N PHE A 404 -0.37 -11.43 18.27
CA PHE A 404 -1.67 -12.11 18.34
C PHE A 404 -2.22 -12.19 16.92
N GLY A 405 -2.02 -13.32 16.26
CA GLY A 405 -2.33 -13.48 14.85
C GLY A 405 -3.16 -14.73 14.56
N HIS A 406 -3.72 -14.80 13.37
CA HIS A 406 -4.26 -16.07 12.87
C HIS A 406 -3.12 -16.96 12.35
N ALA A 407 -3.39 -18.25 12.24
CA ALA A 407 -2.40 -19.29 11.93
C ALA A 407 -1.59 -19.11 10.63
N ASN A 408 -1.88 -18.10 9.82
CA ASN A 408 -1.19 -17.83 8.56
C ASN A 408 -0.58 -16.42 8.50
N SER A 409 -0.24 -15.84 9.64
CA SER A 409 0.44 -14.54 9.65
C SER A 409 1.88 -14.69 9.17
N THR A 410 2.30 -13.82 8.24
CA THR A 410 3.69 -13.76 7.75
C THR A 410 4.67 -13.22 8.81
N LEU A 411 4.19 -12.84 9.99
CA LEU A 411 5.00 -12.40 11.13
C LEU A 411 5.42 -13.56 12.05
N THR A 412 4.88 -14.76 11.86
CA THR A 412 5.15 -15.93 12.70
C THR A 412 6.64 -16.23 12.83
N ASP A 413 7.36 -16.17 11.68
CA ASP A 413 8.77 -16.56 11.62
C ASP A 413 9.73 -15.56 12.28
N ILE A 414 9.27 -14.34 12.56
CA ILE A 414 10.09 -13.27 13.16
C ILE A 414 9.60 -12.84 14.54
N ALA A 415 8.49 -13.38 15.03
CA ALA A 415 7.95 -13.05 16.34
C ALA A 415 8.75 -13.75 17.46
N ASP A 416 9.08 -13.01 18.53
CA ASP A 416 9.62 -13.61 19.75
C ASP A 416 8.55 -14.43 20.49
N VAL A 417 7.31 -13.94 20.46
CA VAL A 417 6.13 -14.62 21.03
C VAL A 417 4.98 -14.55 20.03
N TYR A 418 4.39 -15.69 19.73
CA TYR A 418 3.29 -15.79 18.79
C TYR A 418 2.12 -16.59 19.38
N TYR A 419 0.96 -15.96 19.47
CA TYR A 419 -0.30 -16.56 19.88
C TYR A 419 -1.19 -16.76 18.67
N SER A 420 -1.37 -18.01 18.23
CA SER A 420 -2.18 -18.36 17.06
C SER A 420 -3.54 -18.92 17.40
N GLU A 421 -3.71 -19.41 18.63
CA GLU A 421 -4.89 -20.19 19.02
C GLU A 421 -6.07 -19.24 19.31
N ASP A 422 -7.21 -19.53 18.69
CA ASP A 422 -8.54 -19.04 19.04
C ASP A 422 -8.86 -17.54 18.91
N ILE A 423 -8.10 -16.77 18.10
CA ILE A 423 -8.57 -15.42 17.72
C ILE A 423 -9.96 -15.47 17.06
N VAL A 424 -10.34 -16.62 16.53
CA VAL A 424 -11.60 -16.85 15.81
C VAL A 424 -12.69 -17.46 16.70
N SER A 425 -12.34 -18.13 17.78
CA SER A 425 -13.36 -18.70 18.67
C SER A 425 -13.78 -17.71 19.76
N ASN A 426 -15.09 -17.60 20.02
CA ASN A 426 -15.63 -16.83 21.15
C ASN A 426 -15.19 -17.37 22.52
N ASN A 427 -14.34 -18.39 22.56
CA ASN A 427 -13.79 -19.06 23.75
C ASN A 427 -12.38 -18.60 24.07
N PHE A 428 -12.05 -17.33 23.94
CA PHE A 428 -10.76 -16.77 24.33
C PHE A 428 -10.53 -16.91 25.85
N GLU A 429 -10.31 -18.14 26.31
CA GLU A 429 -9.86 -18.40 27.67
C GLU A 429 -8.45 -17.90 27.94
N ILE A 430 -7.61 -17.75 26.88
CA ILE A 430 -6.22 -17.27 26.99
C ILE A 430 -6.14 -15.86 27.58
N LEU A 431 -7.12 -14.99 27.33
CA LEU A 431 -7.14 -13.65 27.90
C LEU A 431 -8.03 -13.53 29.16
N LYS A 432 -8.45 -14.65 29.78
CA LYS A 432 -9.15 -14.58 31.09
C LYS A 432 -8.29 -13.90 32.13
N ASP A 433 -6.96 -14.11 32.08
CA ASP A 433 -5.98 -13.40 32.90
C ASP A 433 -4.69 -13.17 32.09
N ILE A 434 -4.60 -12.06 31.37
CA ILE A 434 -3.35 -11.64 30.68
C ILE A 434 -2.20 -11.52 31.69
N SER A 435 -2.51 -11.17 32.94
CA SER A 435 -1.55 -11.12 34.05
C SER A 435 -0.85 -12.45 34.35
N ASP A 436 -1.45 -13.57 33.97
CA ASP A 436 -0.88 -14.93 34.18
C ASP A 436 0.02 -15.36 32.99
N LEU A 437 0.02 -14.63 31.85
CA LEU A 437 0.87 -14.93 30.74
C LEU A 437 2.30 -14.40 30.99
N LYS A 438 3.13 -15.23 31.64
CA LYS A 438 4.52 -14.87 32.01
C LYS A 438 5.33 -14.38 30.82
N GLU A 439 5.19 -15.01 29.67
CA GLU A 439 5.92 -14.67 28.45
C GLU A 439 5.60 -13.26 27.94
N ILE A 440 4.32 -12.86 27.95
CA ILE A 440 3.95 -11.49 27.58
C ILE A 440 4.52 -10.50 28.59
N ASN A 441 4.36 -10.79 29.89
CA ASN A 441 4.85 -9.90 30.94
C ASN A 441 6.35 -9.62 30.85
N GLU A 442 7.16 -10.62 30.49
CA GLU A 442 8.61 -10.45 30.30
C GLU A 442 8.93 -9.47 29.17
N HIS A 443 8.10 -9.44 28.14
CA HIS A 443 8.33 -8.60 26.96
C HIS A 443 7.70 -7.20 27.05
N VAL A 444 6.63 -7.00 27.83
CA VAL A 444 5.86 -5.73 27.79
C VAL A 444 5.86 -4.94 29.10
N LYS A 445 5.88 -5.58 30.27
CA LYS A 445 5.65 -4.90 31.54
C LYS A 445 6.72 -3.84 31.85
N GLY A 446 6.28 -2.59 32.04
CA GLY A 446 7.15 -1.45 32.38
C GLY A 446 8.01 -0.94 31.21
N LYS A 447 7.80 -1.43 29.99
CA LYS A 447 8.58 -1.08 28.79
C LYS A 447 7.89 -0.01 27.94
N ASN A 448 8.67 0.62 27.05
CA ASN A 448 8.13 1.43 25.97
C ASN A 448 7.66 0.49 24.87
N ILE A 449 6.41 0.56 24.49
CA ILE A 449 5.86 -0.30 23.46
C ILE A 449 5.18 0.49 22.36
N THR A 450 5.25 -0.03 21.14
CA THR A 450 4.36 0.35 20.04
C THR A 450 3.36 -0.76 19.80
N ALA A 451 2.08 -0.48 20.01
CA ALA A 451 1.00 -1.40 19.77
C ALA A 451 0.35 -1.12 18.41
N ILE A 452 0.10 -2.16 17.60
CA ILE A 452 -0.66 -2.11 16.35
C ILE A 452 -1.91 -2.94 16.59
N LEU A 453 -3.02 -2.26 16.89
CA LEU A 453 -4.27 -2.90 17.28
C LEU A 453 -5.36 -2.63 16.25
N GLY A 454 -6.09 -3.68 15.87
CA GLY A 454 -7.17 -3.57 14.91
C GLY A 454 -8.06 -4.80 14.86
N LYS A 455 -9.19 -4.66 14.19
CA LYS A 455 -10.12 -5.74 13.92
C LYS A 455 -10.49 -5.70 12.45
N SER A 456 -10.08 -6.70 11.75
CA SER A 456 -10.18 -6.78 10.30
C SER A 456 -11.09 -7.91 9.82
N SER A 457 -11.47 -8.78 10.75
CA SER A 457 -12.44 -9.84 10.54
C SER A 457 -13.57 -9.73 11.56
N PRO A 458 -14.82 -9.96 11.15
CA PRO A 458 -15.96 -9.96 12.08
C PRO A 458 -15.85 -11.04 13.17
N ASN A 459 -15.07 -12.08 12.91
CA ASN A 459 -14.91 -13.22 13.82
C ASN A 459 -13.91 -12.97 14.95
N GLN A 460 -13.20 -11.85 14.95
CA GLN A 460 -12.28 -11.49 16.02
C GLN A 460 -13.05 -10.99 17.25
N SER A 461 -12.59 -11.40 18.45
CA SER A 461 -13.24 -11.04 19.71
C SER A 461 -13.00 -9.58 20.11
N ASP A 462 -14.06 -8.80 20.25
CA ASP A 462 -14.01 -7.42 20.75
C ASP A 462 -13.52 -7.37 22.18
N GLN A 463 -14.03 -8.27 23.03
CA GLN A 463 -13.66 -8.32 24.46
C GLN A 463 -12.18 -8.63 24.67
N SER A 464 -11.60 -9.50 23.86
CA SER A 464 -10.19 -9.86 23.96
C SER A 464 -9.29 -8.72 23.51
N LEU A 465 -9.65 -8.03 22.44
CA LEU A 465 -8.92 -6.87 21.96
C LEU A 465 -8.98 -5.72 22.99
N GLU A 466 -10.14 -5.45 23.58
CA GLU A 466 -10.33 -4.43 24.61
C GLU A 466 -9.53 -4.76 25.88
N LYS A 467 -9.55 -6.01 26.34
CA LYS A 467 -8.74 -6.46 27.48
C LYS A 467 -7.24 -6.29 27.24
N LEU A 468 -6.77 -6.65 26.02
CA LEU A 468 -5.36 -6.44 25.67
C LEU A 468 -5.01 -4.95 25.70
N TYR A 469 -5.85 -4.11 25.09
CA TYR A 469 -5.63 -2.66 25.09
C TYR A 469 -5.54 -2.11 26.52
N MET A 470 -6.52 -2.42 27.39
CA MET A 470 -6.52 -1.95 28.78
C MET A 470 -5.30 -2.45 29.56
N TYR A 471 -4.93 -3.72 29.37
CA TYR A 471 -3.75 -4.28 30.01
C TYR A 471 -2.45 -3.57 29.58
N LEU A 472 -2.27 -3.31 28.29
CA LEU A 472 -1.10 -2.61 27.77
C LEU A 472 -1.07 -1.16 28.28
N LYS A 473 -2.20 -0.45 28.25
CA LYS A 473 -2.33 0.92 28.74
C LYS A 473 -1.93 1.05 30.21
N GLU A 474 -2.36 0.12 31.07
CA GLU A 474 -2.08 0.16 32.51
C GLU A 474 -0.66 -0.26 32.89
N ASN A 475 -0.02 -1.13 32.09
CA ASN A 475 1.23 -1.79 32.48
C ASN A 475 2.46 -1.35 31.68
N THR A 476 2.30 -0.48 30.69
CA THR A 476 3.39 -0.08 29.77
C THR A 476 3.35 1.41 29.48
N LYS A 477 4.38 1.89 28.78
CA LYS A 477 4.35 3.21 28.11
C LYS A 477 4.00 2.96 26.64
N MET A 478 2.70 2.88 26.38
CA MET A 478 2.18 2.50 25.08
C MET A 478 2.02 3.71 24.15
N LYS A 479 2.48 3.55 22.90
CA LYS A 479 2.03 4.32 21.75
C LYS A 479 1.24 3.42 20.81
N LEU A 480 0.18 3.94 20.19
CA LEU A 480 -0.81 3.11 19.52
C LEU A 480 -1.01 3.48 18.05
N PHE A 481 -0.96 2.46 17.18
CA PHE A 481 -1.58 2.51 15.86
C PHE A 481 -2.94 1.80 15.89
N ASN A 482 -4.00 2.49 15.49
CA ASN A 482 -5.26 1.87 15.15
C ASN A 482 -5.19 1.33 13.71
N ALA A 483 -5.23 0.00 13.54
CA ALA A 483 -4.96 -0.66 12.26
C ALA A 483 -6.16 -0.65 11.30
N PHE A 484 -6.66 0.54 10.94
CA PHE A 484 -7.57 0.70 9.82
C PHE A 484 -6.78 0.69 8.51
N ASN A 485 -7.23 -0.07 7.53
CA ASN A 485 -6.49 -0.33 6.30
C ASN A 485 -7.08 0.30 5.03
N GLY A 486 -8.21 0.99 5.12
CA GLY A 486 -8.80 1.75 4.01
C GLY A 486 -7.91 2.92 3.61
N GLY A 487 -7.91 3.33 2.35
CA GLY A 487 -7.01 4.35 1.81
C GLY A 487 -6.89 5.58 2.70
N ASN A 488 -7.76 6.56 2.55
CA ASN A 488 -7.80 7.79 3.37
C ASN A 488 -8.83 7.69 4.52
N SER A 489 -8.92 6.52 5.18
CA SER A 489 -9.87 6.36 6.30
C SER A 489 -9.61 7.34 7.43
N PHE A 490 -8.34 7.65 7.71
CA PHE A 490 -7.97 8.62 8.74
C PHE A 490 -8.37 10.04 8.37
N GLY A 491 -8.31 10.40 7.08
CA GLY A 491 -8.87 11.66 6.58
C GLY A 491 -10.39 11.71 6.72
N ALA A 492 -11.10 10.62 6.42
CA ALA A 492 -12.53 10.54 6.68
C ALA A 492 -12.87 10.75 8.16
N PHE A 493 -12.11 10.12 9.07
CA PHE A 493 -12.30 10.27 10.52
C PHE A 493 -12.04 11.69 11.01
N GLN A 494 -11.18 12.45 10.31
CA GLN A 494 -10.89 13.85 10.65
C GLN A 494 -11.92 14.83 10.08
N MET A 495 -12.41 14.58 8.86
CA MET A 495 -13.22 15.55 8.09
C MET A 495 -14.72 15.35 8.24
N LEU A 496 -15.16 14.21 8.79
CA LEU A 496 -16.58 13.89 8.97
C LEU A 496 -16.96 13.94 10.45
N ASP A 497 -18.10 14.51 10.77
CA ASP A 497 -18.57 14.69 12.15
C ASP A 497 -18.85 13.36 12.86
N ASN A 498 -19.41 12.39 12.13
CA ASN A 498 -19.66 11.04 12.62
C ASN A 498 -19.40 10.03 11.50
N VAL A 499 -18.62 9.01 11.77
CA VAL A 499 -18.30 7.98 10.80
C VAL A 499 -18.94 6.65 11.17
N LYS A 500 -19.77 6.12 10.27
CA LYS A 500 -20.36 4.78 10.31
C LYS A 500 -19.88 3.98 9.12
N GLY A 501 -19.79 2.66 9.25
CA GLY A 501 -19.33 1.76 8.19
C GLY A 501 -20.46 1.06 7.43
N ASN A 502 -20.05 0.09 6.58
CA ASN A 502 -20.99 -0.74 5.82
C ASN A 502 -21.98 -1.54 6.70
N LYS A 503 -21.54 -1.93 7.90
CA LYS A 503 -22.40 -2.65 8.87
C LYS A 503 -23.62 -1.81 9.26
N GLU A 504 -23.36 -0.57 9.66
CA GLU A 504 -24.39 0.39 10.07
C GLU A 504 -25.24 0.80 8.87
N PHE A 505 -24.62 1.03 7.70
CA PHE A 505 -25.35 1.29 6.46
C PHE A 505 -26.36 0.16 6.18
N ALA A 506 -25.91 -1.08 6.24
CA ALA A 506 -26.78 -2.24 6.02
C ALA A 506 -27.87 -2.42 7.10
N ALA A 507 -27.68 -1.89 8.31
CA ALA A 507 -28.65 -1.99 9.40
C ALA A 507 -29.68 -0.86 9.40
N GLU A 508 -29.26 0.37 9.06
CA GLU A 508 -30.04 1.59 9.28
C GLU A 508 -30.74 2.10 8.02
N ILE A 509 -30.21 1.78 6.81
CA ILE A 509 -30.70 2.32 5.55
C ILE A 509 -31.76 1.44 4.91
N SER A 510 -32.84 2.10 4.46
CA SER A 510 -33.98 1.53 3.75
C SER A 510 -34.68 2.63 2.92
N LYS A 511 -35.67 2.26 2.12
CA LYS A 511 -36.50 3.23 1.40
C LYS A 511 -37.32 4.15 2.31
N GLU A 512 -37.54 3.78 3.58
CA GLU A 512 -38.23 4.61 4.56
C GLU A 512 -37.30 5.65 5.20
N THR A 513 -35.95 5.40 5.16
CA THR A 513 -34.94 6.27 5.77
C THR A 513 -34.11 7.05 4.76
N THR A 514 -34.27 6.80 3.45
CA THR A 514 -33.49 7.45 2.39
C THR A 514 -34.30 7.63 1.12
N ASP A 515 -34.44 8.86 0.66
CA ASP A 515 -35.05 9.21 -0.63
C ASP A 515 -33.99 9.45 -1.72
N LEU A 516 -32.84 9.98 -1.33
CA LEU A 516 -31.69 10.27 -2.22
C LEU A 516 -30.42 9.70 -1.62
N LEU A 517 -29.79 8.79 -2.35
CA LEU A 517 -28.50 8.17 -2.00
C LEU A 517 -27.40 8.63 -2.94
N PHE A 518 -26.33 9.20 -2.40
CA PHE A 518 -25.08 9.43 -3.11
C PHE A 518 -24.09 8.30 -2.80
N VAL A 519 -23.59 7.62 -3.83
CA VAL A 519 -22.54 6.60 -3.76
C VAL A 519 -21.30 7.19 -4.45
N VAL A 520 -20.25 7.51 -3.70
CA VAL A 520 -19.11 8.29 -4.19
C VAL A 520 -17.83 7.52 -4.08
N GLY A 521 -17.24 7.12 -5.22
CA GLY A 521 -16.01 6.32 -5.25
C GLY A 521 -16.11 5.04 -4.42
N ALA A 522 -17.30 4.45 -4.36
CA ALA A 522 -17.67 3.38 -3.44
C ALA A 522 -18.30 2.20 -4.18
N ASP A 523 -17.83 0.99 -3.88
CA ASP A 523 -18.39 -0.27 -4.39
C ASP A 523 -18.71 -1.23 -3.23
N PRO A 524 -19.77 -0.97 -2.45
CA PRO A 524 -20.15 -1.83 -1.33
C PRO A 524 -20.58 -3.23 -1.77
N ILE A 525 -21.17 -3.38 -2.95
CA ILE A 525 -21.58 -4.69 -3.48
C ILE A 525 -20.36 -5.53 -3.87
N GLY A 526 -19.32 -4.89 -4.44
CA GLY A 526 -18.10 -5.58 -4.81
C GLY A 526 -17.11 -5.79 -3.65
N LYS A 527 -17.27 -5.09 -2.50
CA LYS A 527 -16.21 -4.97 -1.49
C LYS A 527 -16.62 -5.42 -0.08
N SER A 528 -17.87 -5.23 0.32
CA SER A 528 -18.35 -5.50 1.67
C SER A 528 -18.75 -6.96 1.87
N ILE A 529 -18.61 -7.46 3.11
CA ILE A 529 -19.19 -8.74 3.51
C ILE A 529 -20.72 -8.69 3.60
N PHE A 530 -21.31 -7.48 3.61
CA PHE A 530 -22.76 -7.23 3.62
C PHE A 530 -23.34 -7.02 2.22
N SER A 531 -22.59 -7.37 1.16
CA SER A 531 -22.91 -7.05 -0.24
C SER A 531 -24.32 -7.40 -0.66
N SER A 532 -24.82 -8.59 -0.34
CA SER A 532 -26.18 -9.03 -0.72
C SER A 532 -27.26 -8.18 -0.04
N LYS A 533 -27.11 -7.84 1.24
CA LYS A 533 -28.05 -7.00 1.97
C LYS A 533 -28.04 -5.56 1.44
N ILE A 534 -26.85 -5.00 1.21
CA ILE A 534 -26.66 -3.66 0.66
C ILE A 534 -27.25 -3.56 -0.76
N LYS A 535 -27.07 -4.60 -1.58
CA LYS A 535 -27.65 -4.64 -2.92
C LYS A 535 -29.16 -4.49 -2.88
N ASN A 536 -29.84 -5.29 -2.06
CA ASN A 536 -31.31 -5.24 -1.92
C ASN A 536 -31.79 -3.87 -1.41
N ILE A 537 -31.01 -3.23 -0.51
CA ILE A 537 -31.32 -1.88 0.00
C ILE A 537 -31.23 -0.87 -1.14
N ILE A 538 -30.14 -0.85 -1.89
CA ILE A 538 -29.91 0.14 -2.97
C ILE A 538 -30.97 0.00 -4.07
N GLU A 539 -31.38 -1.23 -4.41
CA GLU A 539 -32.45 -1.50 -5.41
C GLU A 539 -33.83 -0.93 -5.02
N GLU A 540 -34.07 -0.67 -3.73
CA GLU A 540 -35.34 -0.13 -3.24
C GLU A 540 -35.33 1.39 -3.02
N ILE A 541 -34.17 2.07 -3.05
CA ILE A 541 -34.05 3.51 -2.83
C ILE A 541 -34.60 4.28 -4.03
N PRO A 542 -35.43 5.31 -3.80
CA PRO A 542 -36.13 6.05 -4.87
C PRO A 542 -35.18 6.72 -5.88
N THR A 543 -34.05 7.28 -5.42
CA THR A 543 -33.06 7.91 -6.31
C THR A 543 -31.64 7.62 -5.84
N VAL A 544 -30.84 7.08 -6.72
CA VAL A 544 -29.42 6.76 -6.47
C VAL A 544 -28.52 7.49 -7.46
N VAL A 545 -27.53 8.19 -6.96
CA VAL A 545 -26.51 8.91 -7.74
C VAL A 545 -25.14 8.28 -7.45
N SER A 546 -24.48 7.79 -8.48
CA SER A 546 -23.11 7.27 -8.36
C SER A 546 -22.10 8.25 -8.97
N LEU A 547 -21.08 8.63 -8.19
CA LEU A 547 -19.89 9.34 -8.66
C LEU A 547 -18.75 8.31 -8.73
N ASP A 548 -18.36 7.92 -9.95
CA ASP A 548 -17.35 6.86 -10.07
C ASP A 548 -16.48 6.94 -11.34
N LEU A 549 -15.44 6.10 -11.36
CA LEU A 549 -14.48 6.01 -12.46
C LEU A 549 -14.96 5.06 -13.56
N PHE A 550 -15.68 4.01 -13.17
CA PHE A 550 -16.09 2.89 -14.04
C PHE A 550 -17.50 2.43 -13.69
N LEU A 551 -18.15 1.76 -14.63
CA LEU A 551 -19.34 0.98 -14.34
C LEU A 551 -18.94 -0.29 -13.57
N HIS A 552 -19.68 -0.58 -12.52
CA HIS A 552 -19.52 -1.77 -11.67
C HIS A 552 -20.84 -2.12 -10.98
N GLU A 553 -20.84 -3.21 -10.24
CA GLU A 553 -22.05 -3.82 -9.68
C GLU A 553 -22.93 -2.85 -8.87
N THR A 554 -22.31 -1.90 -8.17
CA THR A 554 -23.05 -0.89 -7.40
C THR A 554 -23.54 0.26 -8.28
N SER A 555 -22.67 0.80 -9.14
CA SER A 555 -23.03 1.94 -10.00
C SER A 555 -24.09 1.58 -11.05
N GLU A 556 -24.16 0.31 -11.47
CA GLU A 556 -25.21 -0.18 -12.39
C GLU A 556 -26.63 -0.15 -11.77
N LEU A 557 -26.74 0.00 -10.47
CA LEU A 557 -28.03 0.21 -9.77
C LEU A 557 -28.45 1.68 -9.71
N ALA A 558 -27.50 2.62 -9.95
CA ALA A 558 -27.78 4.05 -9.85
C ALA A 558 -28.63 4.57 -11.01
N ASP A 559 -29.47 5.58 -10.72
CA ASP A 559 -30.28 6.31 -11.70
C ASP A 559 -29.44 7.30 -12.49
N TYR A 560 -28.45 7.94 -11.82
CA TYR A 560 -27.53 8.87 -12.41
C TYR A 560 -26.08 8.42 -12.11
N ILE A 561 -25.24 8.43 -13.13
CA ILE A 561 -23.82 8.12 -12.98
C ILE A 561 -23.02 9.30 -13.49
N VAL A 562 -22.23 9.90 -12.62
CA VAL A 562 -21.40 11.07 -12.91
C VAL A 562 -19.93 10.66 -12.87
N PRO A 563 -19.15 10.94 -13.94
CA PRO A 563 -17.75 10.61 -13.99
C PRO A 563 -16.94 11.46 -13.01
N THR A 564 -16.08 10.83 -12.21
CA THR A 564 -15.20 11.53 -11.27
C THR A 564 -13.73 11.38 -11.61
N SER A 565 -12.90 12.30 -11.12
CA SER A 565 -11.45 12.28 -11.26
C SER A 565 -10.83 11.33 -10.24
N SER A 566 -9.81 10.60 -10.67
CA SER A 566 -9.05 9.74 -9.77
C SER A 566 -8.19 10.54 -8.79
N THR A 567 -8.18 10.12 -7.53
CA THR A 567 -7.25 10.64 -6.51
C THR A 567 -5.78 10.39 -6.88
N LEU A 568 -5.50 9.36 -7.66
CA LEU A 568 -4.15 9.07 -8.14
C LEU A 568 -3.84 9.87 -9.41
N GLY A 569 -3.24 11.05 -9.28
CA GLY A 569 -2.66 11.83 -10.36
C GLY A 569 -3.61 12.59 -11.29
N GLU A 570 -4.95 12.55 -11.08
CA GLU A 570 -5.91 13.33 -11.89
C GLU A 570 -6.50 14.54 -11.16
N LYS A 571 -6.46 14.55 -9.82
CA LYS A 571 -6.90 15.70 -9.00
C LYS A 571 -5.85 16.05 -7.93
N GLU A 572 -6.00 17.22 -7.36
CA GLU A 572 -5.21 17.72 -6.24
C GLU A 572 -6.00 17.60 -4.94
N GLY A 573 -5.28 17.50 -3.82
CA GLY A 573 -5.86 17.42 -2.49
C GLY A 573 -4.87 16.94 -1.46
N THR A 574 -5.37 16.48 -0.32
CA THR A 574 -4.56 15.93 0.76
C THR A 574 -5.06 14.57 1.21
N PHE A 575 -4.18 13.83 1.88
CA PHE A 575 -4.39 12.48 2.38
C PHE A 575 -3.82 12.40 3.79
N THR A 576 -4.55 11.78 4.72
CA THR A 576 -4.10 11.54 6.09
C THR A 576 -3.81 10.07 6.31
N ASN A 577 -2.59 9.75 6.75
CA ASN A 577 -2.14 8.38 6.94
C ASN A 577 -2.42 7.84 8.36
N ILE A 578 -2.01 6.60 8.62
CA ILE A 578 -2.22 5.87 9.87
C ILE A 578 -1.60 6.54 11.12
N GLU A 579 -0.60 7.39 10.96
CA GLU A 579 0.00 8.18 12.04
C GLU A 579 -0.55 9.61 12.11
N PHE A 580 -1.68 9.87 11.41
CA PHE A 580 -2.30 11.18 11.24
C PHE A 580 -1.43 12.23 10.55
N ARG A 581 -0.44 11.80 9.81
CA ARG A 581 0.37 12.65 8.95
C ARG A 581 -0.40 12.98 7.68
N THR A 582 -0.63 14.27 7.44
CA THR A 582 -1.26 14.77 6.24
C THR A 582 -0.22 15.01 5.16
N SER A 583 -0.43 14.42 3.99
CA SER A 583 0.45 14.49 2.83
C SER A 583 -0.32 14.96 1.61
N ARG A 584 0.40 15.56 0.66
CA ARG A 584 -0.20 16.12 -0.55
C ARG A 584 -0.43 15.06 -1.63
N ILE A 585 -1.53 15.21 -2.35
CA ILE A 585 -1.84 14.53 -3.60
C ILE A 585 -1.76 15.54 -4.73
N ASP A 586 -0.98 15.23 -5.77
CA ASP A 586 -0.75 16.12 -6.89
C ASP A 586 -1.29 15.56 -8.21
N LYS A 587 -1.79 16.45 -9.05
CA LYS A 587 -2.24 16.16 -10.40
C LYS A 587 -1.05 16.09 -11.35
N LEU A 588 -1.03 15.09 -12.24
CA LEU A 588 -0.01 14.92 -13.29
C LEU A 588 -0.60 14.73 -14.67
N VAL A 589 -1.76 14.08 -14.75
CA VAL A 589 -2.46 13.79 -16.01
C VAL A 589 -3.84 14.43 -16.01
N PRO A 590 -4.35 14.83 -17.19
CA PRO A 590 -5.72 15.34 -17.29
C PRO A 590 -6.72 14.22 -17.05
N SER A 591 -7.84 14.54 -16.43
CA SER A 591 -8.99 13.66 -16.34
C SER A 591 -9.68 13.49 -17.70
N PRO A 592 -10.27 12.33 -18.01
CA PRO A 592 -10.91 12.08 -19.31
C PRO A 592 -12.31 12.73 -19.40
N GLY A 593 -12.64 13.28 -20.58
CA GLY A 593 -14.02 13.74 -20.87
C GLY A 593 -14.49 14.91 -20.00
N GLN A 594 -15.70 14.80 -19.46
CA GLN A 594 -16.37 15.79 -18.61
C GLN A 594 -16.25 15.44 -17.12
N THR A 595 -15.14 14.82 -16.73
CA THR A 595 -14.89 14.35 -15.37
C THR A 595 -14.62 15.53 -14.43
N LEU A 596 -15.19 15.51 -13.24
CA LEU A 596 -15.00 16.50 -12.18
C LEU A 596 -14.31 15.85 -10.96
N SER A 597 -13.69 16.67 -10.11
CA SER A 597 -13.39 16.25 -8.74
C SER A 597 -14.69 16.15 -7.94
N ASP A 598 -14.71 15.30 -6.90
CA ASP A 598 -15.94 15.08 -6.13
C ASP A 598 -16.38 16.37 -5.40
N TRP A 599 -15.44 17.16 -4.90
CA TRP A 599 -15.72 18.48 -4.31
C TRP A 599 -16.27 19.50 -5.35
N GLU A 600 -15.84 19.44 -6.63
CA GLU A 600 -16.37 20.30 -7.70
C GLU A 600 -17.83 19.96 -8.01
N PHE A 601 -18.18 18.66 -7.98
CA PHE A 601 -19.57 18.24 -8.13
C PHE A 601 -20.44 18.81 -7.01
N ILE A 602 -19.98 18.72 -5.76
CA ILE A 602 -20.69 19.25 -4.59
C ILE A 602 -20.82 20.78 -4.68
N LEU A 603 -19.79 21.49 -5.08
CA LEU A 603 -19.84 22.94 -5.29
C LEU A 603 -20.90 23.30 -6.36
N GLY A 604 -20.91 22.58 -7.49
CA GLY A 604 -21.91 22.76 -8.54
C GLY A 604 -23.33 22.53 -8.05
N LEU A 605 -23.56 21.44 -7.33
CA LEU A 605 -24.87 21.11 -6.76
C LEU A 605 -25.32 22.15 -5.71
N SER A 606 -24.41 22.60 -4.84
CA SER A 606 -24.70 23.61 -3.82
C SER A 606 -25.15 24.95 -4.43
N ASN A 607 -24.53 25.35 -5.56
CA ASN A 607 -24.92 26.54 -6.31
C ASN A 607 -26.34 26.42 -6.88
N PHE A 608 -26.75 25.24 -7.37
CA PHE A 608 -28.12 24.97 -7.81
C PHE A 608 -29.10 25.01 -6.64
N CYS A 609 -28.73 24.44 -5.49
CA CYS A 609 -29.53 24.50 -4.26
C CYS A 609 -29.54 25.88 -3.60
N LYS A 610 -28.73 26.83 -4.11
CA LYS A 610 -28.57 28.19 -3.56
C LYS A 610 -28.17 28.21 -2.09
N PHE A 611 -27.28 27.30 -1.70
CA PHE A 611 -26.72 27.29 -0.36
C PHE A 611 -25.71 28.45 -0.21
N GLU A 612 -25.91 29.26 0.82
CA GLU A 612 -25.02 30.37 1.13
C GLU A 612 -23.77 29.90 1.91
N GLU A 613 -22.66 30.62 1.76
CA GLU A 613 -21.42 30.40 2.51
C GLU A 613 -20.78 29.03 2.32
N MET A 614 -20.95 28.42 1.14
CA MET A 614 -20.14 27.29 0.71
C MET A 614 -18.71 27.76 0.33
N PHE A 615 -17.79 26.81 0.17
CA PHE A 615 -16.45 27.10 -0.36
C PHE A 615 -16.51 27.52 -1.85
N GLU A 616 -15.53 28.32 -2.28
CA GLU A 616 -15.47 28.83 -3.65
C GLU A 616 -14.36 28.17 -4.50
N SER A 617 -13.38 27.55 -3.87
CA SER A 617 -12.23 26.93 -4.51
C SER A 617 -11.62 25.83 -3.65
N LEU A 618 -10.73 25.02 -4.25
CA LEU A 618 -9.97 24.00 -3.51
C LEU A 618 -9.14 24.63 -2.37
N THR A 619 -8.54 25.80 -2.59
CA THR A 619 -7.77 26.53 -1.56
C THR A 619 -8.67 26.96 -0.40
N ASP A 620 -9.86 27.51 -0.70
CA ASP A 620 -10.81 27.92 0.33
C ASP A 620 -11.33 26.70 1.11
N LEU A 621 -11.66 25.63 0.41
CA LEU A 621 -12.08 24.37 1.03
C LEU A 621 -10.97 23.79 1.92
N ASN A 622 -9.72 23.77 1.46
CA ASN A 622 -8.57 23.32 2.23
C ASN A 622 -8.39 24.16 3.49
N ASN A 623 -8.44 25.48 3.39
CA ASN A 623 -8.33 26.38 4.52
C ASN A 623 -9.46 26.14 5.54
N LYS A 624 -10.69 25.91 5.10
CA LYS A 624 -11.82 25.58 5.97
C LYS A 624 -11.64 24.21 6.63
N SER A 625 -11.22 23.20 5.87
CA SER A 625 -11.03 21.82 6.33
C SER A 625 -10.03 21.73 7.48
N PHE A 626 -8.98 22.57 7.47
CA PHE A 626 -7.91 22.52 8.45
C PHE A 626 -7.91 23.69 9.44
N LYS A 627 -8.98 24.51 9.47
CA LYS A 627 -9.09 25.70 10.32
C LYS A 627 -8.93 25.42 11.82
N ASP A 628 -9.48 24.30 12.27
CA ASP A 628 -9.53 23.92 13.68
C ASP A 628 -8.37 23.01 14.12
N PHE A 629 -7.43 22.79 13.22
CA PHE A 629 -6.24 21.97 13.50
C PHE A 629 -5.04 22.89 13.79
N GLU A 630 -4.34 22.66 14.89
CA GLU A 630 -3.03 23.27 15.13
C GLU A 630 -2.01 22.64 14.16
N ILE A 631 -1.75 23.35 13.07
CA ILE A 631 -0.82 22.91 12.03
C ILE A 631 0.42 23.79 12.12
N ASP A 632 1.55 23.22 12.53
CA ASP A 632 2.85 23.91 12.49
C ASP A 632 3.28 24.27 11.06
N THR A 633 2.82 23.50 10.08
CA THR A 633 2.99 23.76 8.65
C THR A 633 1.85 23.11 7.87
N ALA A 634 0.75 23.83 7.65
CA ALA A 634 -0.29 23.37 6.71
C ALA A 634 0.35 23.10 5.33
N PRO A 635 0.00 22.01 4.65
CA PRO A 635 0.33 21.85 3.24
C PRO A 635 -0.49 22.88 2.45
N THR A 636 -0.06 24.14 2.44
CA THR A 636 -0.71 25.21 1.68
C THR A 636 -0.35 25.05 0.22
N PHE A 637 -1.37 25.10 -0.65
CA PHE A 637 -1.19 25.11 -2.11
C PHE A 637 -0.39 26.33 -2.62
N ASP A 638 -0.25 27.37 -1.80
CA ASP A 638 0.41 28.63 -2.14
C ASP A 638 1.96 28.58 -2.08
N ASN A 639 2.56 27.49 -1.61
CA ASN A 639 4.03 27.34 -1.47
C ASN A 639 4.61 26.35 -2.48
N LEU A 640 4.31 26.49 -3.76
CA LEU A 640 4.78 25.60 -4.83
C LEU A 640 6.29 25.57 -5.05
N ASP A 641 7.02 26.63 -4.63
CA ASP A 641 8.45 26.81 -4.90
C ASP A 641 9.39 26.43 -3.74
N LYS A 642 8.87 25.99 -2.59
CA LYS A 642 9.73 25.53 -1.49
C LYS A 642 9.89 24.01 -1.54
N PRO A 643 11.08 23.46 -1.16
CA PRO A 643 11.21 22.03 -0.98
C PRO A 643 10.13 21.59 0.01
N ARG A 644 9.23 20.74 -0.47
CA ARG A 644 8.01 20.33 0.20
C ARG A 644 8.38 19.49 1.42
N ASN A 645 8.44 20.10 2.60
CA ASN A 645 8.26 19.37 3.84
C ASN A 645 6.78 18.96 3.89
N LEU A 646 6.49 17.77 3.42
CA LEU A 646 5.15 17.17 3.37
C LEU A 646 4.63 16.73 4.75
N ASP A 647 5.29 17.14 5.82
CA ASP A 647 5.24 16.50 7.12
C ASP A 647 4.58 17.36 8.21
N GLY A 648 3.40 17.89 7.92
CA GLY A 648 2.51 18.41 8.99
C GLY A 648 1.94 17.23 9.79
N ILE A 649 2.28 17.13 11.08
CA ILE A 649 1.56 16.25 12.00
C ILE A 649 0.37 17.04 12.53
N ILE A 650 -0.83 16.51 12.35
CA ILE A 650 -2.06 17.12 12.85
C ILE A 650 -2.37 16.56 14.23
N ASN A 651 -2.48 17.40 15.25
CA ASN A 651 -3.06 17.02 16.53
C ASN A 651 -4.58 16.87 16.38
N LEU A 652 -5.14 15.75 16.81
CA LEU A 652 -6.51 15.34 16.57
C LEU A 652 -7.50 15.86 17.61
N SER A 653 -8.66 16.27 17.10
CA SER A 653 -9.92 16.00 17.80
C SER A 653 -10.25 14.50 17.59
N LEU A 654 -10.62 13.81 18.69
CA LEU A 654 -10.89 12.37 18.66
C LEU A 654 -12.02 12.04 17.68
N PRO A 655 -11.82 11.08 16.75
CA PRO A 655 -12.86 10.73 15.79
C PRO A 655 -14.01 10.00 16.48
N ASN A 656 -15.24 10.39 16.15
CA ASN A 656 -16.44 9.70 16.58
C ASN A 656 -16.79 8.58 15.58
N ILE A 657 -16.21 7.41 15.77
CA ILE A 657 -16.58 6.21 15.02
C ILE A 657 -17.72 5.52 15.76
N LEU A 658 -18.87 5.40 15.09
CA LEU A 658 -20.05 4.75 15.64
C LEU A 658 -20.14 3.31 15.10
N THR A 659 -20.16 2.33 15.99
CA THR A 659 -20.40 0.92 15.66
C THR A 659 -21.63 0.42 16.42
N SER A 660 -22.51 -0.31 15.72
CA SER A 660 -23.68 -0.92 16.34
C SER A 660 -23.29 -2.15 17.18
N GLU A 661 -23.98 -2.40 18.29
CA GLU A 661 -23.78 -3.57 19.15
C GLU A 661 -24.34 -4.87 18.55
N GLU A 662 -25.01 -4.85 17.40
CA GLU A 662 -25.53 -6.05 16.76
C GLU A 662 -24.42 -7.06 16.44
N ASN A 663 -24.38 -8.14 17.17
CA ASN A 663 -23.50 -9.28 16.93
C ASN A 663 -24.01 -10.10 15.74
N ILE A 664 -23.42 -9.87 14.57
CA ILE A 664 -23.66 -10.74 13.42
C ILE A 664 -22.95 -12.06 13.70
N LYS A 665 -23.71 -13.15 13.81
CA LYS A 665 -23.14 -14.49 13.99
C LYS A 665 -22.63 -14.98 12.65
N PHE A 666 -21.31 -15.15 12.55
CA PHE A 666 -20.66 -15.85 11.46
C PHE A 666 -20.44 -17.33 11.83
N SER A 667 -20.30 -18.19 10.81
CA SER A 667 -19.92 -19.58 11.06
C SER A 667 -18.56 -19.65 11.75
N ASN A 668 -18.48 -20.35 12.88
CA ASN A 668 -17.24 -20.50 13.65
C ASN A 668 -16.12 -21.26 12.90
N SER A 669 -16.43 -21.88 11.77
CA SER A 669 -15.48 -22.59 10.92
C SER A 669 -14.85 -21.74 9.81
N LEU A 670 -15.31 -20.49 9.62
CA LEU A 670 -14.83 -19.62 8.56
C LEU A 670 -14.07 -18.43 9.11
N PHE A 671 -12.88 -18.20 8.60
CA PHE A 671 -12.11 -16.97 8.79
C PHE A 671 -12.10 -16.16 7.50
N VAL A 672 -12.77 -15.02 7.52
CA VAL A 672 -12.96 -14.15 6.34
C VAL A 672 -12.07 -12.94 6.45
N SER A 673 -11.13 -12.76 5.52
CA SER A 673 -10.20 -11.63 5.53
C SER A 673 -9.84 -11.18 4.12
N LYS A 674 -8.99 -10.17 3.98
CA LYS A 674 -8.51 -9.61 2.70
C LYS A 674 -7.14 -10.17 2.33
N LYS A 675 -6.84 -10.23 1.04
CA LYS A 675 -5.49 -10.40 0.49
C LYS A 675 -5.05 -9.10 -0.19
N LEU A 676 -3.73 -8.89 -0.35
CA LEU A 676 -3.19 -7.67 -0.93
C LEU A 676 -3.77 -7.38 -2.32
N TYR A 677 -3.76 -8.37 -3.19
CA TYR A 677 -4.39 -8.27 -4.50
C TYR A 677 -5.83 -8.75 -4.41
N GLY A 678 -6.74 -7.94 -4.90
CA GLY A 678 -8.17 -8.21 -4.86
C GLY A 678 -8.85 -8.05 -6.20
N ASP A 679 -10.13 -7.74 -6.14
CA ASP A 679 -10.99 -7.48 -7.29
C ASP A 679 -11.70 -6.11 -7.15
N LYS A 680 -11.01 -5.11 -6.55
CA LYS A 680 -11.52 -3.73 -6.52
C LYS A 680 -11.68 -3.20 -7.95
N VAL A 681 -12.58 -2.26 -8.14
CA VAL A 681 -12.84 -1.65 -9.45
C VAL A 681 -11.56 -1.21 -10.17
N THR A 682 -10.69 -0.45 -9.51
CA THR A 682 -9.40 -0.01 -10.09
C THR A 682 -8.43 -1.17 -10.36
N GLU A 683 -8.44 -2.22 -9.53
CA GLU A 683 -7.60 -3.40 -9.68
C GLU A 683 -8.04 -4.26 -10.89
N ARG A 684 -9.35 -4.36 -11.17
CA ARG A 684 -9.89 -5.04 -12.36
C ARG A 684 -9.41 -4.39 -13.66
N HIS A 685 -9.30 -3.06 -13.66
CA HIS A 685 -8.87 -2.26 -14.82
C HIS A 685 -7.35 -2.01 -14.88
N SER A 686 -6.60 -2.51 -13.90
CA SER A 686 -5.13 -2.51 -13.88
C SER A 686 -4.61 -3.89 -14.27
N LYS A 687 -4.14 -4.05 -15.52
CA LYS A 687 -3.76 -5.34 -16.10
C LYS A 687 -2.78 -6.12 -15.22
N SER A 688 -1.73 -5.46 -14.74
CA SER A 688 -0.70 -6.08 -13.90
C SER A 688 -1.28 -6.63 -12.60
N ILE A 689 -2.13 -5.86 -11.92
CA ILE A 689 -2.73 -6.25 -10.64
C ILE A 689 -3.83 -7.29 -10.86
N SER A 690 -4.65 -7.16 -11.90
CA SER A 690 -5.68 -8.12 -12.24
C SER A 690 -5.12 -9.53 -12.48
N LEU A 691 -3.94 -9.63 -13.12
CA LEU A 691 -3.25 -10.92 -13.30
C LEU A 691 -2.83 -11.54 -11.96
N LEU A 692 -2.28 -10.75 -11.04
CA LEU A 692 -1.85 -11.21 -9.71
C LEU A 692 -3.03 -11.57 -8.80
N GLY A 693 -4.17 -10.88 -8.96
CA GLY A 693 -5.39 -11.05 -8.17
C GLY A 693 -6.36 -12.12 -8.68
N SER A 694 -6.13 -12.74 -9.83
CA SER A 694 -7.11 -13.56 -10.55
C SER A 694 -7.47 -14.89 -9.89
N SER A 695 -6.64 -15.46 -9.03
CA SER A 695 -6.88 -16.79 -8.45
C SER A 695 -7.92 -16.75 -7.33
N GLN A 696 -8.95 -17.58 -7.45
CA GLN A 696 -9.94 -17.86 -6.40
C GLN A 696 -9.49 -19.08 -5.59
N PHE A 697 -9.41 -18.96 -4.28
CA PHE A 697 -8.96 -20.06 -3.45
C PHE A 697 -9.51 -19.95 -2.02
N ILE A 698 -9.49 -21.09 -1.33
CA ILE A 698 -9.65 -21.18 0.13
C ILE A 698 -8.42 -21.84 0.74
N GLU A 699 -8.13 -21.62 2.00
CA GLU A 699 -7.01 -22.26 2.69
C GLU A 699 -7.48 -22.93 3.98
N GLY A 700 -6.86 -24.05 4.34
CA GLY A 700 -7.11 -24.82 5.55
C GLY A 700 -6.11 -25.95 5.68
N ASN A 701 -6.11 -26.66 6.81
CA ASN A 701 -5.22 -27.81 6.96
C ASN A 701 -5.78 -29.08 6.27
N GLU A 702 -4.94 -30.09 6.16
CA GLU A 702 -5.28 -31.33 5.48
C GLU A 702 -6.46 -32.06 6.14
N SER A 703 -6.46 -32.17 7.48
CA SER A 703 -7.53 -32.83 8.23
C SER A 703 -8.89 -32.14 8.07
N THR A 704 -8.90 -30.81 7.93
CA THR A 704 -10.11 -30.05 7.66
C THR A 704 -10.68 -30.39 6.28
N PHE A 705 -9.83 -30.41 5.26
CA PHE A 705 -10.28 -30.73 3.88
C PHE A 705 -10.65 -32.20 3.68
N GLU A 706 -10.03 -33.13 4.42
CA GLU A 706 -10.45 -34.53 4.43
C GLU A 706 -11.90 -34.72 4.89
N LYS A 707 -12.36 -33.92 5.89
CA LYS A 707 -13.76 -33.94 6.35
C LYS A 707 -14.73 -33.60 5.23
N TYR A 708 -14.34 -32.75 4.28
CA TYR A 708 -15.12 -32.37 3.10
C TYR A 708 -14.87 -33.30 1.90
N LYS A 709 -14.04 -34.33 2.04
CA LYS A 709 -13.68 -35.32 0.98
C LYS A 709 -13.14 -34.67 -0.30
N LEU A 710 -12.29 -33.66 -0.13
CA LEU A 710 -11.69 -32.91 -1.24
C LEU A 710 -10.43 -33.63 -1.73
N ASN A 711 -10.42 -34.06 -3.01
CA ASN A 711 -9.33 -34.87 -3.58
C ASN A 711 -8.71 -34.29 -4.86
N SER A 712 -9.24 -33.18 -5.41
CA SER A 712 -8.90 -32.73 -6.77
C SER A 712 -8.16 -31.37 -6.83
N GLY A 713 -7.78 -30.78 -5.69
CA GLY A 713 -7.24 -29.43 -5.63
C GLY A 713 -8.28 -28.31 -5.89
N LYS A 714 -9.54 -28.70 -6.18
CA LYS A 714 -10.67 -27.78 -6.38
C LYS A 714 -11.88 -28.21 -5.57
N CYS A 715 -12.66 -27.22 -5.15
CA CYS A 715 -13.96 -27.45 -4.51
C CYS A 715 -14.99 -26.42 -5.02
N ILE A 716 -16.24 -26.62 -4.64
CA ILE A 716 -17.35 -25.72 -4.96
C ILE A 716 -17.87 -25.15 -3.63
N LEU A 717 -17.91 -23.84 -3.55
CA LEU A 717 -18.62 -23.13 -2.48
C LEU A 717 -20.06 -22.95 -2.93
N VAL A 718 -21.01 -23.40 -2.12
CA VAL A 718 -22.45 -23.37 -2.43
C VAL A 718 -23.17 -22.57 -1.37
N GLN A 719 -23.99 -21.63 -1.80
CA GLN A 719 -24.89 -20.88 -0.93
C GLN A 719 -26.15 -20.55 -1.69
N GLU A 720 -27.28 -21.13 -1.28
CA GLU A 720 -28.56 -20.98 -1.96
C GLU A 720 -28.44 -21.35 -3.47
N ASN A 721 -28.55 -20.35 -4.37
CA ASN A 721 -28.42 -20.52 -5.83
C ASN A 721 -27.04 -20.11 -6.36
N ILE A 722 -26.10 -19.77 -5.47
CA ILE A 722 -24.76 -19.32 -5.85
C ILE A 722 -23.80 -20.50 -5.73
N GLU A 723 -23.06 -20.76 -6.80
CA GLU A 723 -22.00 -21.75 -6.84
C GLU A 723 -20.71 -21.13 -7.35
N ILE A 724 -19.64 -21.27 -6.59
CA ILE A 724 -18.32 -20.72 -6.94
C ILE A 724 -17.29 -21.85 -6.89
N THR A 725 -16.69 -22.17 -8.04
CA THR A 725 -15.57 -23.11 -8.07
C THR A 725 -14.28 -22.40 -7.67
N VAL A 726 -13.61 -22.95 -6.67
CA VAL A 726 -12.36 -22.39 -6.12
C VAL A 726 -11.27 -23.45 -6.01
N ASN A 727 -10.02 -23.03 -6.01
CA ASN A 727 -8.91 -23.89 -5.63
C ASN A 727 -8.87 -23.98 -4.11
N TYR A 728 -8.47 -25.11 -3.52
CA TYR A 728 -8.11 -25.17 -2.12
C TYR A 728 -6.61 -25.36 -1.96
N LYS A 729 -6.06 -24.74 -0.94
CA LYS A 729 -4.64 -24.81 -0.59
C LYS A 729 -4.50 -25.42 0.80
N ILE A 730 -3.69 -26.46 0.90
CA ILE A 730 -3.37 -27.06 2.19
C ILE A 730 -2.31 -26.21 2.86
N ASN A 731 -2.62 -25.74 4.06
CA ASN A 731 -1.70 -25.01 4.91
C ASN A 731 -1.66 -25.71 6.28
N PRO A 732 -0.57 -26.42 6.62
CA PRO A 732 -0.47 -27.17 7.87
C PRO A 732 -0.58 -26.32 9.14
N SER A 733 -0.34 -25.01 9.02
CA SER A 733 -0.39 -24.08 10.16
C SER A 733 -1.81 -23.71 10.58
N PHE A 734 -2.84 -24.04 9.77
CA PHE A 734 -4.22 -23.76 10.15
C PHE A 734 -4.72 -24.73 11.22
N PRO A 735 -5.51 -24.23 12.20
CA PRO A 735 -6.22 -25.09 13.16
C PRO A 735 -7.21 -26.02 12.47
N ASP A 736 -7.47 -27.17 13.10
CA ASP A 736 -8.48 -28.13 12.63
C ASP A 736 -9.87 -27.50 12.61
N GLY A 737 -10.54 -27.63 11.48
CA GLY A 737 -11.90 -27.13 11.29
C GLY A 737 -12.00 -25.68 10.86
N LEU A 738 -10.88 -24.93 10.78
CA LEU A 738 -10.88 -23.55 10.31
C LEU A 738 -10.57 -23.47 8.82
N ILE A 739 -11.35 -22.67 8.09
CA ILE A 739 -11.15 -22.39 6.67
C ILE A 739 -11.05 -20.88 6.45
N PHE A 740 -9.96 -20.46 5.83
CA PHE A 740 -9.76 -19.08 5.39
C PHE A 740 -10.40 -18.83 4.02
N ILE A 741 -11.17 -17.74 3.91
CA ILE A 741 -11.77 -17.29 2.65
C ILE A 741 -11.37 -15.83 2.39
N PRO A 742 -10.64 -15.53 1.29
CA PRO A 742 -10.30 -14.17 0.92
C PRO A 742 -11.51 -13.45 0.30
N LYS A 743 -12.19 -12.61 1.09
CA LYS A 743 -13.42 -11.91 0.67
C LYS A 743 -13.26 -10.97 -0.52
N ASN A 744 -12.05 -10.46 -0.76
CA ASN A 744 -11.76 -9.52 -1.83
C ASN A 744 -11.27 -10.17 -3.13
N ARG A 745 -11.53 -11.47 -3.32
CA ARG A 745 -11.26 -12.17 -4.58
C ARG A 745 -12.51 -12.21 -5.45
N ARG A 746 -12.30 -12.29 -6.77
CA ARG A 746 -13.37 -12.30 -7.78
C ARG A 746 -14.46 -13.32 -7.45
N ASN A 747 -15.72 -12.92 -7.57
CA ASN A 747 -16.93 -13.67 -7.23
C ASN A 747 -17.11 -14.03 -5.74
N MET A 748 -16.11 -13.90 -4.86
CA MET A 748 -16.28 -14.16 -3.43
C MET A 748 -17.24 -13.16 -2.77
N ASN A 749 -17.34 -11.95 -3.31
CA ASN A 749 -18.30 -10.93 -2.92
C ASN A 749 -19.78 -11.31 -3.16
N LYS A 750 -20.04 -12.36 -3.93
CA LYS A 750 -21.40 -12.89 -4.13
C LYS A 750 -21.91 -13.69 -2.93
N LEU A 751 -21.00 -14.15 -2.07
CA LEU A 751 -21.35 -14.92 -0.88
C LEU A 751 -21.74 -13.96 0.27
N ASP A 752 -22.83 -14.32 0.95
CA ASP A 752 -23.24 -13.70 2.20
C ASP A 752 -22.56 -14.45 3.37
N PHE A 753 -21.47 -13.89 3.88
CA PHE A 753 -20.69 -14.53 4.94
C PHE A 753 -21.42 -14.59 6.30
N SER A 754 -22.58 -13.96 6.45
CA SER A 754 -23.44 -14.10 7.62
C SER A 754 -24.30 -15.38 7.58
N LYS A 755 -24.37 -16.05 6.42
CA LYS A 755 -25.11 -17.31 6.20
C LYS A 755 -24.17 -18.49 6.07
N GLU A 756 -24.71 -19.67 6.19
CA GLU A 756 -23.96 -20.92 5.99
C GLU A 756 -23.49 -21.06 4.54
N ILE A 757 -22.21 -21.43 4.37
CA ILE A 757 -21.59 -21.72 3.08
C ILE A 757 -21.20 -23.20 3.11
N GLU A 758 -21.77 -23.97 2.20
CA GLU A 758 -21.47 -25.38 2.02
C GLU A 758 -20.26 -25.57 1.12
N ILE A 759 -19.35 -26.49 1.48
CA ILE A 759 -18.15 -26.80 0.71
C ILE A 759 -18.30 -28.20 0.14
N MET A 760 -18.32 -28.31 -1.18
CA MET A 760 -18.52 -29.58 -1.90
C MET A 760 -17.30 -29.95 -2.76
N PRO A 761 -17.02 -31.27 -2.94
CA PRO A 761 -16.05 -31.75 -3.91
C PRO A 761 -16.44 -31.38 -5.35
N SER A 762 -15.51 -30.94 -6.17
CA SER A 762 -15.77 -30.57 -7.58
C SER A 762 -16.22 -31.74 -8.47
N LEU A 763 -15.88 -32.98 -8.11
CA LEU A 763 -16.24 -34.19 -8.83
C LEU A 763 -17.73 -34.58 -8.73
N PHE A 764 -18.49 -34.03 -7.78
CA PHE A 764 -19.93 -34.35 -7.64
C PHE A 764 -20.76 -33.83 -8.81
N LYS A 765 -20.30 -32.81 -9.52
CA LYS A 765 -21.07 -32.21 -10.64
C LYS A 765 -20.90 -32.94 -11.97
N GLU A 766 -19.77 -33.60 -12.22
CA GLU A 766 -19.59 -34.43 -13.41
C GLU A 766 -20.48 -35.67 -13.37
N ALA A 767 -20.78 -36.17 -12.16
CA ALA A 767 -21.68 -37.32 -11.98
C ALA A 767 -23.18 -36.96 -12.06
N LEU A 768 -23.57 -35.73 -11.80
CA LEU A 768 -24.98 -35.27 -11.89
C LEU A 768 -25.37 -34.81 -13.29
N ASN A 769 -24.42 -34.42 -14.14
CA ASN A 769 -24.66 -34.04 -15.54
C ASN A 769 -24.64 -35.24 -16.53
N VAL A 770 -24.48 -36.46 -16.05
CA VAL A 770 -24.52 -37.70 -16.81
C VAL A 770 -25.83 -38.49 -16.58
N LYS A 771 -26.88 -37.81 -16.10
CA LYS A 771 -28.23 -38.44 -16.08
C LYS A 771 -29.20 -37.64 -16.91
#